data_92abe42d1ff6f73b7a36f37d20888df3
#
_entry.id   92abe42d1ff6f73b7a36f37d20888df3
#
_cell.length_a   1.000
_cell.length_b   1.000
_cell.length_c   1.000
_cell.angle_alpha   90.00
_cell.angle_beta   90.00
_cell.angle_gamma   90.00
#
_symmetry.space_group_name_H-M   'P 1'
#
loop_
_entity.id
_entity.type
_entity.pdbx_description
1 polymer ?
#
loop_
_entity_poly.entity_id
_entity_poly.type
_entity_poly.pdbx_seq_one_letter_code
_entity_poly.pdbx_strand_id
1 'polypeptide(L)'
;AREAPRRPAPPAAPPPPNVVDVALRAVKRWFTVGNVPVKVGMLVLLAGIAALLKYGSDQGWFRLPMELRLAGVAAAALAGLVFGWRKRHDKPAFALALQGGAIGVLLLVVFAAFKLHGMIPAGAAFGLSVVLVAGLGVLAVLQDSRTLAVLGLLAGFLAPIWLSTGSGNHVALFSYYAVLNAAIFGIAWVKSWRVLNLLGFVFTWGIGTLWGVLSYSPEKLASTQPFLVLFFAFYLLIPILYARRRPPGRRDLIDGCLLFGTPLVAFSLQAGLLDGERMPLAFCALGLAAVYAALAWLLRRREGYDVLARAYALLAVGFATLSVPLALSARATASVFALEGAALVWLGLRQRRLLPQLAGFGLQLAASVAFVIGMSTVLPPDARAIANPAFMGALLIALAGFASAWWYRADGDGRIALGYYLWALAWWCGTLLNEVWSFVDGDTRVDAMLAAAVLTGWLAAEVHRLRPARALAVTTLLALLSAIPMALLQTAVHEQPFGGNGVWAWLAYALLGVRGLLCLRAGDDRAGDWAQFAWWMVWPSVLSLFALWGADEAGLAAGWAIAAMALPWWLLAVVSMRAWPLLRVPRGEGFDALRTPLQATTFALLSLWWVVTQFAAGAAAPLPWIPVLNPLELLQAAV
;
A
#
# COMPACT_ATOMS: atom_id res chain seq x y z
N ALA A 1 29.21 -40.88 19.94
CA ALA A 1 28.27 -39.82 20.32
C ALA A 1 26.85 -40.33 20.12
N ARG A 2 26.11 -40.59 21.22
CA ARG A 2 24.69 -41.01 21.17
C ARG A 2 23.83 -39.77 20.91
N GLU A 3 23.06 -39.79 19.81
CA GLU A 3 22.02 -38.79 19.54
C GLU A 3 20.92 -38.86 20.62
N ALA A 4 20.63 -37.73 21.23
CA ALA A 4 19.52 -37.58 22.16
C ALA A 4 18.18 -37.61 21.39
N PRO A 5 17.12 -38.25 21.91
CA PRO A 5 15.84 -38.34 21.22
C PRO A 5 15.18 -36.97 21.08
N ARG A 6 14.83 -36.58 19.85
CA ARG A 6 14.06 -35.36 19.54
C ARG A 6 12.71 -35.43 20.24
N ARG A 7 12.42 -34.42 21.08
CA ARG A 7 11.08 -34.22 21.64
C ARG A 7 10.07 -33.97 20.49
N PRO A 8 8.88 -34.60 20.52
CA PRO A 8 7.84 -34.33 19.55
C PRO A 8 7.44 -32.86 19.58
N ALA A 9 7.28 -32.26 18.40
CA ALA A 9 6.76 -30.92 18.28
C ALA A 9 5.35 -30.79 18.90
N PRO A 10 5.01 -29.72 19.61
CA PRO A 10 3.67 -29.53 20.14
C PRO A 10 2.66 -29.50 18.99
N PRO A 11 1.43 -30.07 19.18
CA PRO A 11 0.42 -30.05 18.13
C PRO A 11 0.09 -28.61 17.71
N ALA A 12 -0.04 -28.40 16.40
CA ALA A 12 -0.38 -27.12 15.81
C ALA A 12 -1.68 -26.58 16.44
N ALA A 13 -1.67 -25.32 16.87
CA ALA A 13 -2.86 -24.65 17.40
C ALA A 13 -3.98 -24.67 16.34
N PRO A 14 -5.24 -24.99 16.74
CA PRO A 14 -6.35 -25.02 15.80
C PRO A 14 -6.53 -23.64 15.15
N PRO A 15 -6.91 -23.59 13.85
CA PRO A 15 -7.12 -22.32 13.15
C PRO A 15 -8.17 -21.46 13.85
N PRO A 16 -8.05 -20.13 13.81
CA PRO A 16 -9.01 -19.22 14.45
C PRO A 16 -10.40 -19.45 13.86
N PRO A 17 -11.46 -19.53 14.69
CA PRO A 17 -12.81 -19.81 14.24
C PRO A 17 -13.31 -18.71 13.31
N ASN A 18 -13.93 -19.07 12.18
CA ASN A 18 -14.57 -18.15 11.24
C ASN A 18 -15.60 -17.28 11.97
N VAL A 19 -15.66 -15.99 11.60
CA VAL A 19 -16.60 -15.01 12.19
C VAL A 19 -18.06 -15.51 12.08
N VAL A 20 -18.40 -16.19 10.98
CA VAL A 20 -19.71 -16.82 10.75
C VAL A 20 -19.97 -17.94 11.74
N ASP A 21 -18.98 -18.78 12.04
CA ASP A 21 -19.11 -19.86 13.02
C ASP A 21 -19.22 -19.36 14.46
N VAL A 22 -18.63 -18.20 14.76
CA VAL A 22 -18.77 -17.55 16.06
C VAL A 22 -20.18 -16.96 16.20
N ALA A 23 -20.68 -16.32 15.13
CA ALA A 23 -22.05 -15.77 15.12
C ALA A 23 -23.11 -16.89 15.17
N LEU A 24 -22.95 -17.96 14.37
CA LEU A 24 -23.86 -19.12 14.40
C LEU A 24 -23.82 -19.84 15.76
N ARG A 25 -22.64 -20.00 16.36
CA ARG A 25 -22.52 -20.56 17.72
C ARG A 25 -23.14 -19.64 18.79
N ALA A 26 -23.00 -18.33 18.64
CA ALA A 26 -23.64 -17.38 19.54
C ALA A 26 -25.17 -17.45 19.43
N VAL A 27 -25.72 -17.50 18.21
CA VAL A 27 -27.15 -17.67 17.95
C VAL A 27 -27.63 -19.03 18.46
N LYS A 28 -26.93 -20.12 18.13
CA LYS A 28 -27.26 -21.47 18.62
C LYS A 28 -27.21 -21.55 20.15
N ARG A 29 -26.20 -20.93 20.77
CA ARG A 29 -26.05 -20.87 22.24
C ARG A 29 -27.14 -20.04 22.89
N TRP A 30 -27.64 -18.97 22.23
CA TRP A 30 -28.76 -18.19 22.69
C TRP A 30 -30.06 -18.99 22.67
N PHE A 31 -30.29 -19.85 21.68
CA PHE A 31 -31.45 -20.75 21.60
C PHE A 31 -31.33 -21.99 22.49
N THR A 32 -30.10 -22.47 22.79
CA THR A 32 -29.90 -23.75 23.51
C THR A 32 -29.47 -23.61 24.97
N VAL A 33 -28.93 -22.45 25.39
CA VAL A 33 -28.45 -22.26 26.77
C VAL A 33 -29.34 -21.30 27.53
N GLY A 34 -29.79 -21.69 28.71
CA GLY A 34 -30.72 -20.98 29.60
C GLY A 34 -32.10 -21.62 29.59
N ASN A 35 -33.07 -21.02 30.26
CA ASN A 35 -34.46 -21.51 30.32
C ASN A 35 -35.14 -21.46 28.95
N VAL A 36 -34.74 -22.34 28.05
CA VAL A 36 -35.33 -22.50 26.70
C VAL A 36 -36.85 -22.69 26.76
N PRO A 37 -37.40 -23.49 27.71
CA PRO A 37 -38.86 -23.62 27.86
C PRO A 37 -39.57 -22.29 28.12
N VAL A 38 -38.97 -21.39 28.89
CA VAL A 38 -39.54 -20.06 29.15
C VAL A 38 -39.55 -19.18 27.93
N LYS A 39 -38.50 -19.22 27.12
CA LYS A 39 -38.38 -18.45 25.85
C LYS A 39 -39.38 -18.93 24.80
N VAL A 40 -39.45 -20.25 24.62
CA VAL A 40 -40.38 -20.90 23.70
C VAL A 40 -41.82 -20.70 24.21
N GLY A 41 -42.07 -20.90 25.50
CA GLY A 41 -43.38 -20.68 26.11
C GLY A 41 -43.87 -19.26 25.92
N MET A 42 -42.98 -18.25 25.99
CA MET A 42 -43.33 -16.85 25.77
C MET A 42 -43.68 -16.58 24.30
N LEU A 43 -42.95 -17.15 23.33
CA LEU A 43 -43.26 -17.05 21.90
C LEU A 43 -44.60 -17.73 21.59
N VAL A 44 -44.83 -18.93 22.15
CA VAL A 44 -46.06 -19.67 21.97
C VAL A 44 -47.25 -18.92 22.64
N LEU A 45 -47.02 -18.32 23.81
CA LEU A 45 -48.02 -17.48 24.46
C LEU A 45 -48.41 -16.26 23.62
N LEU A 46 -47.41 -15.55 23.05
CA LEU A 46 -47.64 -14.40 22.16
C LEU A 46 -48.39 -14.81 20.90
N ALA A 47 -47.96 -15.90 20.27
CA ALA A 47 -48.64 -16.46 19.09
C ALA A 47 -50.05 -16.94 19.42
N GLY A 48 -50.21 -17.59 20.57
CA GLY A 48 -51.53 -18.04 21.06
C GLY A 48 -52.49 -16.90 21.37
N ILE A 49 -52.02 -15.83 22.00
CA ILE A 49 -52.82 -14.62 22.23
C ILE A 49 -53.20 -13.96 20.89
N ALA A 50 -52.28 -13.85 19.95
CA ALA A 50 -52.56 -13.28 18.63
C ALA A 50 -53.59 -14.11 17.86
N ALA A 51 -53.46 -15.44 17.90
CA ALA A 51 -54.38 -16.38 17.26
C ALA A 51 -55.77 -16.35 17.93
N LEU A 52 -55.82 -16.28 19.26
CA LEU A 52 -57.09 -16.20 20.04
C LEU A 52 -57.83 -14.88 19.77
N LEU A 53 -57.09 -13.78 19.70
CA LEU A 53 -57.65 -12.46 19.37
C LEU A 53 -58.19 -12.44 17.95
N LYS A 54 -57.48 -13.06 16.97
CA LYS A 54 -57.92 -13.21 15.62
C LYS A 54 -59.17 -14.08 15.54
N TYR A 55 -59.13 -15.27 16.13
CA TYR A 55 -60.26 -16.19 16.16
C TYR A 55 -61.50 -15.60 16.83
N GLY A 56 -61.38 -14.96 17.99
CA GLY A 56 -62.48 -14.27 18.69
C GLY A 56 -63.02 -13.08 17.89
N SER A 57 -62.17 -12.42 17.10
CA SER A 57 -62.59 -11.38 16.17
C SER A 57 -63.41 -11.95 14.99
N ASP A 58 -62.91 -13.04 14.41
CA ASP A 58 -63.53 -13.70 13.25
C ASP A 58 -64.88 -14.37 13.61
N GLN A 59 -65.05 -14.83 14.88
CA GLN A 59 -66.29 -15.43 15.42
C GLN A 59 -67.26 -14.40 15.98
N GLY A 60 -66.97 -13.11 15.95
CA GLY A 60 -67.86 -12.07 16.42
C GLY A 60 -68.13 -12.06 17.92
N TRP A 61 -67.31 -12.78 18.73
CA TRP A 61 -67.44 -12.84 20.20
C TRP A 61 -67.26 -11.50 20.92
N PHE A 62 -66.55 -10.56 20.27
CA PHE A 62 -66.32 -9.23 20.82
C PHE A 62 -66.81 -8.18 19.81
N ARG A 63 -67.99 -7.64 20.06
CA ARG A 63 -68.53 -6.44 19.39
C ARG A 63 -67.92 -5.13 19.95
N LEU A 64 -66.74 -5.22 20.55
CA LEU A 64 -66.02 -4.05 21.05
C LEU A 64 -65.33 -3.29 19.90
N PRO A 65 -65.44 -1.96 19.87
CA PRO A 65 -64.62 -1.14 18.95
C PRO A 65 -63.14 -1.49 19.00
N MET A 66 -62.45 -1.35 17.88
CA MET A 66 -61.04 -1.76 17.78
C MET A 66 -60.15 -0.99 18.78
N GLU A 67 -60.50 0.25 19.10
CA GLU A 67 -59.84 1.10 20.09
C GLU A 67 -59.85 0.44 21.49
N LEU A 68 -61.00 -0.10 21.89
CA LEU A 68 -61.12 -0.77 23.18
C LEU A 68 -60.39 -2.11 23.24
N ARG A 69 -60.27 -2.82 22.09
CA ARG A 69 -59.49 -4.06 22.01
C ARG A 69 -58.00 -3.76 22.16
N LEU A 70 -57.48 -2.79 21.44
CA LEU A 70 -56.08 -2.39 21.55
C LEU A 70 -55.76 -1.80 22.93
N ALA A 71 -56.67 -1.00 23.51
CA ALA A 71 -56.53 -0.47 24.86
C ALA A 71 -56.51 -1.59 25.91
N GLY A 72 -57.34 -2.61 25.76
CA GLY A 72 -57.36 -3.79 26.64
C GLY A 72 -56.06 -4.60 26.58
N VAL A 73 -55.51 -4.82 25.39
CA VAL A 73 -54.20 -5.47 25.22
C VAL A 73 -53.07 -4.64 25.81
N ALA A 74 -53.12 -3.32 25.62
CA ALA A 74 -52.14 -2.40 26.23
C ALA A 74 -52.20 -2.42 27.75
N ALA A 75 -53.42 -2.40 28.33
CA ALA A 75 -53.63 -2.49 29.77
C ALA A 75 -53.13 -3.81 30.38
N ALA A 76 -53.41 -4.94 29.70
CA ALA A 76 -52.88 -6.24 30.11
C ALA A 76 -51.34 -6.30 30.05
N ALA A 77 -50.74 -5.73 29.01
CA ALA A 77 -49.28 -5.64 28.91
C ALA A 77 -48.67 -4.75 29.99
N LEU A 78 -49.28 -3.61 30.31
CA LEU A 78 -48.87 -2.74 31.42
C LEU A 78 -49.00 -3.46 32.80
N ALA A 79 -50.08 -4.19 33.02
CA ALA A 79 -50.24 -5.02 34.21
C ALA A 79 -49.14 -6.11 34.29
N GLY A 80 -48.84 -6.76 33.18
CA GLY A 80 -47.70 -7.71 33.06
C GLY A 80 -46.35 -7.08 33.39
N LEU A 81 -46.14 -5.84 32.95
CA LEU A 81 -44.93 -5.07 33.26
C LEU A 81 -44.77 -4.81 34.76
N VAL A 82 -45.86 -4.34 35.41
CA VAL A 82 -45.90 -4.06 36.84
C VAL A 82 -45.74 -5.36 37.65
N PHE A 83 -46.39 -6.44 37.24
CA PHE A 83 -46.28 -7.74 37.91
C PHE A 83 -44.85 -8.30 37.77
N GLY A 84 -44.26 -8.22 36.60
CA GLY A 84 -42.85 -8.59 36.37
C GLY A 84 -41.90 -7.77 37.24
N TRP A 85 -42.12 -6.46 37.38
CA TRP A 85 -41.34 -5.61 38.27
C TRP A 85 -41.43 -6.02 39.73
N ARG A 86 -42.64 -6.36 40.22
CA ARG A 86 -42.84 -6.84 41.60
C ARG A 86 -42.14 -8.17 41.87
N LYS A 87 -42.08 -9.07 40.87
CA LYS A 87 -41.48 -10.41 40.97
C LYS A 87 -40.00 -10.47 40.61
N ARG A 88 -39.35 -9.33 40.36
CA ARG A 88 -37.96 -9.28 39.90
C ARG A 88 -36.93 -9.91 40.85
N HIS A 89 -37.22 -9.91 42.16
CA HIS A 89 -36.31 -10.49 43.15
C HIS A 89 -36.62 -11.97 43.42
N ASP A 90 -37.87 -12.39 43.37
CA ASP A 90 -38.29 -13.78 43.64
C ASP A 90 -38.00 -14.71 42.47
N LYS A 91 -38.29 -14.27 41.25
CA LYS A 91 -38.15 -15.06 40.01
C LYS A 91 -37.56 -14.22 38.88
N PRO A 92 -36.25 -13.91 38.91
CA PRO A 92 -35.66 -12.93 38.02
C PRO A 92 -35.78 -13.30 36.54
N ALA A 93 -35.56 -14.57 36.15
CA ALA A 93 -35.67 -14.99 34.77
C ALA A 93 -37.09 -14.85 34.19
N PHE A 94 -38.11 -15.20 34.99
CA PHE A 94 -39.50 -15.02 34.62
C PHE A 94 -39.88 -13.53 34.53
N ALA A 95 -39.45 -12.74 35.49
CA ALA A 95 -39.70 -11.29 35.53
C ALA A 95 -39.13 -10.58 34.30
N LEU A 96 -37.89 -10.90 33.92
CA LEU A 96 -37.25 -10.34 32.74
C LEU A 96 -37.96 -10.72 31.43
N ALA A 97 -38.36 -12.01 31.28
CA ALA A 97 -39.10 -12.47 30.11
C ALA A 97 -40.47 -11.79 30.00
N LEU A 98 -41.18 -11.67 31.13
CA LEU A 98 -42.49 -11.03 31.16
C LEU A 98 -42.43 -9.53 30.86
N GLN A 99 -41.44 -8.82 31.40
CA GLN A 99 -41.26 -7.39 31.11
C GLN A 99 -40.85 -7.13 29.65
N GLY A 100 -39.93 -7.92 29.11
CA GLY A 100 -39.53 -7.84 27.70
C GLY A 100 -40.69 -8.14 26.74
N GLY A 101 -41.45 -9.20 27.05
CA GLY A 101 -42.65 -9.56 26.30
C GLY A 101 -43.76 -8.48 26.39
N ALA A 102 -44.00 -7.94 27.58
CA ALA A 102 -44.99 -6.88 27.77
C ALA A 102 -44.68 -5.62 26.95
N ILE A 103 -43.41 -5.17 26.92
CA ILE A 103 -42.99 -4.04 26.08
C ILE A 103 -43.09 -4.40 24.61
N GLY A 104 -42.71 -5.63 24.19
CA GLY A 104 -42.90 -6.12 22.82
C GLY A 104 -44.37 -6.05 22.38
N VAL A 105 -45.31 -6.46 23.26
CA VAL A 105 -46.77 -6.33 23.01
C VAL A 105 -47.19 -4.87 22.89
N LEU A 106 -46.70 -3.98 23.76
CA LEU A 106 -47.00 -2.54 23.66
C LEU A 106 -46.50 -1.93 22.35
N LEU A 107 -45.32 -2.31 21.87
CA LEU A 107 -44.82 -1.87 20.56
C LEU A 107 -45.67 -2.40 19.39
N LEU A 108 -46.16 -3.64 19.49
CA LEU A 108 -47.10 -4.20 18.51
C LEU A 108 -48.46 -3.48 18.53
N VAL A 109 -48.94 -3.08 19.72
CA VAL A 109 -50.18 -2.27 19.84
C VAL A 109 -49.98 -0.90 19.20
N VAL A 110 -48.87 -0.23 19.43
CA VAL A 110 -48.55 1.06 18.77
C VAL A 110 -48.48 0.89 17.27
N PHE A 111 -47.83 -0.16 16.78
CA PHE A 111 -47.78 -0.48 15.37
C PHE A 111 -49.18 -0.73 14.77
N ALA A 112 -50.00 -1.54 15.42
CA ALA A 112 -51.35 -1.84 14.96
C ALA A 112 -52.25 -0.59 14.93
N ALA A 113 -52.21 0.22 15.99
CA ALA A 113 -52.98 1.47 16.09
C ALA A 113 -52.58 2.48 15.02
N PHE A 114 -51.29 2.54 14.67
CA PHE A 114 -50.78 3.45 13.63
C PHE A 114 -50.96 2.89 12.23
N LYS A 115 -50.34 1.71 11.93
CA LYS A 115 -50.16 1.22 10.55
C LYS A 115 -51.36 0.45 10.02
N LEU A 116 -52.06 -0.33 10.92
CA LEU A 116 -53.18 -1.17 10.47
C LEU A 116 -54.52 -0.43 10.55
N HIS A 117 -54.69 0.44 11.55
CA HIS A 117 -55.97 1.07 11.82
C HIS A 117 -56.00 2.61 11.72
N GLY A 118 -54.85 3.27 11.52
CA GLY A 118 -54.79 4.73 11.33
C GLY A 118 -55.31 5.57 12.51
N MET A 119 -55.37 4.99 13.73
CA MET A 119 -55.96 5.61 14.91
C MET A 119 -55.12 6.72 15.54
N ILE A 120 -53.81 6.64 15.34
CA ILE A 120 -52.86 7.62 15.92
C ILE A 120 -51.96 8.20 14.80
N PRO A 121 -51.62 9.50 14.89
CA PRO A 121 -50.72 10.11 13.91
C PRO A 121 -49.30 9.57 14.05
N ALA A 122 -48.52 9.64 12.97
CA ALA A 122 -47.18 9.11 12.92
C ALA A 122 -46.25 9.64 14.03
N GLY A 123 -46.35 10.95 14.36
CA GLY A 123 -45.57 11.56 15.44
C GLY A 123 -45.89 10.98 16.84
N ALA A 124 -47.15 10.67 17.12
CA ALA A 124 -47.56 10.05 18.38
C ALA A 124 -47.08 8.60 18.48
N ALA A 125 -47.24 7.82 17.38
CA ALA A 125 -46.73 6.45 17.32
C ALA A 125 -45.20 6.39 17.54
N PHE A 126 -44.49 7.31 16.92
CA PHE A 126 -43.06 7.46 17.08
C PHE A 126 -42.64 7.84 18.50
N GLY A 127 -43.31 8.86 19.10
CA GLY A 127 -43.05 9.28 20.50
C GLY A 127 -43.31 8.17 21.49
N LEU A 128 -44.42 7.43 21.36
CA LEU A 128 -44.72 6.27 22.19
C LEU A 128 -43.66 5.16 22.05
N SER A 129 -43.24 4.88 20.84
CA SER A 129 -42.18 3.89 20.60
C SER A 129 -40.85 4.29 21.26
N VAL A 130 -40.45 5.56 21.19
CA VAL A 130 -39.27 6.10 21.90
C VAL A 130 -39.40 5.91 23.41
N VAL A 131 -40.53 6.25 23.99
CA VAL A 131 -40.79 6.10 25.45
C VAL A 131 -40.70 4.63 25.87
N LEU A 132 -41.30 3.72 25.10
CA LEU A 132 -41.25 2.28 25.38
C LEU A 132 -39.84 1.71 25.31
N VAL A 133 -39.09 2.08 24.29
CA VAL A 133 -37.69 1.64 24.11
C VAL A 133 -36.78 2.22 25.19
N ALA A 134 -36.93 3.50 25.52
CA ALA A 134 -36.19 4.13 26.61
C ALA A 134 -36.52 3.47 27.97
N GLY A 135 -37.82 3.21 28.23
CA GLY A 135 -38.27 2.48 29.41
C GLY A 135 -37.66 1.09 29.53
N LEU A 136 -37.57 0.35 28.39
CA LEU A 136 -36.91 -0.95 28.34
C LEU A 136 -35.42 -0.85 28.65
N GLY A 137 -34.76 0.18 28.14
CA GLY A 137 -33.33 0.46 28.41
C GLY A 137 -33.08 0.74 29.89
N VAL A 138 -33.95 1.54 30.54
CA VAL A 138 -33.89 1.82 31.98
C VAL A 138 -34.09 0.55 32.80
N LEU A 139 -35.11 -0.25 32.48
CA LEU A 139 -35.38 -1.53 33.15
C LEU A 139 -34.19 -2.50 33.00
N ALA A 140 -33.55 -2.55 31.82
CA ALA A 140 -32.39 -3.37 31.58
C ALA A 140 -31.21 -2.98 32.48
N VAL A 141 -30.95 -1.68 32.63
CA VAL A 141 -29.88 -1.16 33.49
C VAL A 141 -30.16 -1.42 34.97
N LEU A 142 -31.40 -1.17 35.41
CA LEU A 142 -31.80 -1.37 36.81
C LEU A 142 -31.75 -2.84 37.24
N GLN A 143 -32.01 -3.77 36.33
CA GLN A 143 -31.99 -5.21 36.59
C GLN A 143 -30.71 -5.91 36.14
N ASP A 144 -29.70 -5.15 35.71
CA ASP A 144 -28.41 -5.66 35.18
C ASP A 144 -28.58 -6.75 34.10
N SER A 145 -29.60 -6.62 33.26
CA SER A 145 -29.97 -7.62 32.25
C SER A 145 -29.50 -7.23 30.85
N ARG A 146 -28.40 -7.86 30.39
CA ARG A 146 -27.90 -7.68 29.00
C ARG A 146 -28.93 -8.13 27.97
N THR A 147 -29.64 -9.21 28.23
CA THR A 147 -30.64 -9.74 27.30
C THR A 147 -31.76 -8.76 27.06
N LEU A 148 -32.24 -8.11 28.12
CA LEU A 148 -33.30 -7.11 28.01
C LEU A 148 -32.83 -5.86 27.24
N ALA A 149 -31.61 -5.43 27.49
CA ALA A 149 -30.99 -4.32 26.74
C ALA A 149 -30.83 -4.61 25.24
N VAL A 150 -30.38 -5.82 24.88
CA VAL A 150 -30.24 -6.25 23.48
C VAL A 150 -31.60 -6.29 22.77
N LEU A 151 -32.62 -6.87 23.42
CA LEU A 151 -33.99 -6.92 22.88
C LEU A 151 -34.58 -5.52 22.70
N GLY A 152 -34.36 -4.62 23.66
CA GLY A 152 -34.81 -3.24 23.56
C GLY A 152 -34.17 -2.48 22.41
N LEU A 153 -32.87 -2.64 22.21
CA LEU A 153 -32.15 -2.02 21.11
C LEU A 153 -32.57 -2.58 19.74
N LEU A 154 -32.74 -3.90 19.64
CA LEU A 154 -33.25 -4.53 18.42
C LEU A 154 -34.63 -3.99 18.06
N ALA A 155 -35.57 -3.97 19.02
CA ALA A 155 -36.88 -3.40 18.80
C ALA A 155 -36.81 -1.92 18.44
N GLY A 156 -35.94 -1.15 19.09
CA GLY A 156 -35.72 0.26 18.80
C GLY A 156 -35.19 0.51 17.39
N PHE A 157 -34.13 -0.20 16.95
CA PHE A 157 -33.58 -0.01 15.60
C PHE A 157 -34.53 -0.48 14.50
N LEU A 158 -35.36 -1.48 14.74
CA LEU A 158 -36.35 -1.99 13.78
C LEU A 158 -37.64 -1.16 13.73
N ALA A 159 -37.97 -0.41 14.80
CA ALA A 159 -39.22 0.34 14.87
C ALA A 159 -39.42 1.31 13.68
N PRO A 160 -38.45 2.12 13.21
CA PRO A 160 -38.66 3.00 12.06
C PRO A 160 -38.91 2.24 10.75
N ILE A 161 -38.35 1.04 10.60
CA ILE A 161 -38.57 0.21 9.41
C ILE A 161 -40.03 -0.26 9.37
N TRP A 162 -40.57 -0.68 10.50
CA TRP A 162 -41.96 -1.15 10.62
C TRP A 162 -42.99 0.00 10.61
N LEU A 163 -42.64 1.16 11.20
CA LEU A 163 -43.48 2.34 11.23
C LEU A 163 -43.31 3.25 10.00
N SER A 164 -42.51 2.86 9.03
CA SER A 164 -42.25 3.65 7.82
C SER A 164 -43.55 3.99 7.09
N THR A 165 -43.75 5.28 6.84
CA THR A 165 -44.87 5.81 6.03
C THR A 165 -44.50 6.07 4.60
N GLY A 166 -43.23 5.86 4.21
CA GLY A 166 -42.73 6.23 2.88
C GLY A 166 -42.55 7.75 2.70
N SER A 167 -42.68 8.55 3.75
CA SER A 167 -42.57 10.03 3.69
C SER A 167 -41.18 10.56 3.30
N GLY A 168 -40.17 9.71 3.30
CA GLY A 168 -38.78 10.08 2.93
C GLY A 168 -38.08 11.04 3.89
N ASN A 169 -38.66 11.32 5.07
CA ASN A 169 -38.09 12.24 6.05
C ASN A 169 -36.88 11.63 6.78
N HIS A 170 -35.71 11.81 6.21
CA HIS A 170 -34.45 11.31 6.76
C HIS A 170 -34.02 12.02 8.04
N VAL A 171 -34.40 13.30 8.23
CA VAL A 171 -34.07 14.05 9.45
C VAL A 171 -34.76 13.43 10.67
N ALA A 172 -36.03 13.07 10.55
CA ALA A 172 -36.76 12.37 11.62
C ALA A 172 -36.15 11.00 11.92
N LEU A 173 -35.75 10.24 10.86
CA LEU A 173 -35.12 8.94 11.00
C LEU A 173 -33.77 9.04 11.73
N PHE A 174 -32.89 9.92 11.30
CA PHE A 174 -31.58 10.05 11.92
C PHE A 174 -31.63 10.69 13.30
N SER A 175 -32.58 11.61 13.56
CA SER A 175 -32.83 12.13 14.90
C SER A 175 -33.23 11.02 15.88
N TYR A 176 -34.09 10.10 15.44
CA TYR A 176 -34.45 8.93 16.26
C TYR A 176 -33.23 8.03 16.55
N TYR A 177 -32.43 7.73 15.54
CA TYR A 177 -31.20 6.95 15.74
C TYR A 177 -30.16 7.69 16.59
N ALA A 178 -30.14 9.01 16.55
CA ALA A 178 -29.32 9.82 17.45
C ALA A 178 -29.70 9.62 18.91
N VAL A 179 -31.03 9.60 19.22
CA VAL A 179 -31.54 9.31 20.58
C VAL A 179 -31.18 7.90 21.02
N LEU A 180 -31.32 6.89 20.14
CA LEU A 180 -30.91 5.52 20.46
C LEU A 180 -29.41 5.39 20.72
N ASN A 181 -28.58 6.01 19.89
CA ASN A 181 -27.13 6.03 20.07
C ASN A 181 -26.73 6.79 21.35
N ALA A 182 -27.40 7.88 21.68
CA ALA A 182 -27.20 8.58 22.96
C ALA A 182 -27.54 7.68 24.16
N ALA A 183 -28.63 6.88 24.08
CA ALA A 183 -28.95 5.88 25.09
C ALA A 183 -27.89 4.78 25.22
N ILE A 184 -27.37 4.26 24.08
CA ILE A 184 -26.26 3.30 24.07
C ILE A 184 -25.00 3.90 24.71
N PHE A 185 -24.68 5.14 24.36
CA PHE A 185 -23.55 5.88 24.91
C PHE A 185 -23.72 6.08 26.45
N GLY A 186 -24.93 6.44 26.90
CA GLY A 186 -25.25 6.55 28.30
C GLY A 186 -25.12 5.22 29.05
N ILE A 187 -25.60 4.12 28.46
CA ILE A 187 -25.40 2.77 29.01
C ILE A 187 -23.92 2.41 29.06
N ALA A 188 -23.14 2.70 27.99
CA ALA A 188 -21.71 2.47 27.94
C ALA A 188 -20.95 3.23 29.05
N TRP A 189 -21.47 4.38 29.47
CA TRP A 189 -20.92 5.16 30.59
C TRP A 189 -21.07 4.45 31.94
N VAL A 190 -22.19 3.72 32.12
CA VAL A 190 -22.52 3.05 33.40
C VAL A 190 -22.12 1.57 33.37
N LYS A 191 -22.35 0.88 32.28
CA LYS A 191 -22.15 -0.58 32.11
C LYS A 191 -21.27 -0.89 30.91
N SER A 192 -20.31 -1.81 31.05
CA SER A 192 -19.40 -2.23 29.97
C SER A 192 -19.99 -3.37 29.11
N TRP A 193 -21.17 -3.15 28.51
CA TRP A 193 -21.85 -4.15 27.67
C TRP A 193 -21.47 -4.02 26.21
N ARG A 194 -20.31 -4.60 25.81
CA ARG A 194 -19.71 -4.49 24.48
C ARG A 194 -20.66 -4.88 23.33
N VAL A 195 -21.49 -5.89 23.55
CA VAL A 195 -22.45 -6.37 22.54
C VAL A 195 -23.45 -5.28 22.13
N LEU A 196 -23.86 -4.41 23.03
CA LEU A 196 -24.76 -3.31 22.72
C LEU A 196 -24.13 -2.31 21.78
N ASN A 197 -22.85 -2.00 22.00
CA ASN A 197 -22.14 -1.05 21.14
C ASN A 197 -21.89 -1.63 19.74
N LEU A 198 -21.55 -2.92 19.65
CA LEU A 198 -21.42 -3.59 18.35
C LEU A 198 -22.76 -3.62 17.61
N LEU A 199 -23.86 -3.92 18.33
CA LEU A 199 -25.21 -3.92 17.76
C LEU A 199 -25.59 -2.52 17.25
N GLY A 200 -25.41 -1.49 18.10
CA GLY A 200 -25.63 -0.10 17.72
C GLY A 200 -24.78 0.32 16.51
N PHE A 201 -23.51 -0.06 16.51
CA PHE A 201 -22.60 0.18 15.39
C PHE A 201 -23.15 -0.42 14.08
N VAL A 202 -23.48 -1.72 14.09
CA VAL A 202 -23.96 -2.42 12.88
C VAL A 202 -25.27 -1.80 12.36
N PHE A 203 -26.23 -1.52 13.25
CA PHE A 203 -27.50 -0.92 12.83
C PHE A 203 -27.34 0.53 12.37
N THR A 204 -26.61 1.36 13.11
CA THR A 204 -26.45 2.78 12.76
C THR A 204 -25.76 2.94 11.42
N TRP A 205 -24.61 2.27 11.23
CA TRP A 205 -23.86 2.36 9.99
C TRP A 205 -24.50 1.57 8.85
N GLY A 206 -25.12 0.42 9.15
CA GLY A 206 -25.84 -0.38 8.16
C GLY A 206 -27.05 0.33 7.59
N ILE A 207 -27.89 0.90 8.46
CA ILE A 207 -29.08 1.66 8.03
C ILE A 207 -28.67 2.97 7.36
N GLY A 208 -27.65 3.67 7.91
CA GLY A 208 -27.10 4.87 7.29
C GLY A 208 -26.59 4.61 5.87
N THR A 209 -25.84 3.52 5.67
CA THR A 209 -25.35 3.11 4.35
C THR A 209 -26.51 2.74 3.41
N LEU A 210 -27.47 1.94 3.89
CA LEU A 210 -28.63 1.53 3.09
C LEU A 210 -29.44 2.74 2.64
N TRP A 211 -29.70 3.67 3.55
CA TRP A 211 -30.39 4.91 3.21
C TRP A 211 -29.57 5.76 2.24
N GLY A 212 -28.26 5.87 2.45
CA GLY A 212 -27.35 6.60 1.54
C GLY A 212 -27.42 6.07 0.12
N VAL A 213 -27.39 4.75 -0.05
CA VAL A 213 -27.45 4.12 -1.39
C VAL A 213 -28.83 4.28 -2.04
N LEU A 214 -29.92 4.20 -1.27
CA LEU A 214 -31.28 4.14 -1.82
C LEU A 214 -31.96 5.51 -1.95
N SER A 215 -31.60 6.50 -1.14
CA SER A 215 -32.43 7.71 -0.96
C SER A 215 -31.63 9.01 -0.85
N TYR A 216 -30.29 8.96 -0.87
CA TYR A 216 -29.47 10.15 -0.81
C TYR A 216 -29.53 10.94 -2.13
N SER A 217 -29.51 12.26 -2.01
CA SER A 217 -29.29 13.20 -3.12
C SER A 217 -28.40 14.35 -2.63
N PRO A 218 -27.60 15.00 -3.48
CA PRO A 218 -26.67 16.08 -3.10
C PRO A 218 -27.32 17.23 -2.32
N GLU A 219 -28.58 17.53 -2.62
CA GLU A 219 -29.37 18.56 -1.93
C GLU A 219 -29.55 18.28 -0.43
N LYS A 220 -29.48 17.02 -0.01
CA LYS A 220 -29.64 16.58 1.37
C LYS A 220 -28.31 16.61 2.16
N LEU A 221 -27.20 17.05 1.54
CA LEU A 221 -25.88 17.08 2.19
C LEU A 221 -25.92 17.87 3.50
N ALA A 222 -26.43 19.11 3.47
CA ALA A 222 -26.46 19.99 4.64
C ALA A 222 -27.26 19.42 5.82
N SER A 223 -28.33 18.66 5.54
CA SER A 223 -29.16 18.03 6.57
C SER A 223 -28.64 16.66 7.05
N THR A 224 -27.81 15.98 6.25
CA THR A 224 -27.27 14.64 6.59
C THR A 224 -25.92 14.71 7.29
N GLN A 225 -25.07 15.66 6.88
CA GLN A 225 -23.71 15.85 7.40
C GLN A 225 -23.64 15.95 8.94
N PRO A 226 -24.51 16.70 9.65
CA PRO A 226 -24.47 16.77 11.10
C PRO A 226 -24.69 15.41 11.79
N PHE A 227 -25.55 14.55 11.23
CA PHE A 227 -25.78 13.22 11.78
C PHE A 227 -24.59 12.28 11.58
N LEU A 228 -23.92 12.35 10.42
CA LEU A 228 -22.70 11.59 10.18
C LEU A 228 -21.63 11.95 11.22
N VAL A 229 -21.42 13.24 11.46
CA VAL A 229 -20.46 13.74 12.46
C VAL A 229 -20.87 13.31 13.88
N LEU A 230 -22.15 13.41 14.22
CA LEU A 230 -22.67 13.02 15.54
C LEU A 230 -22.46 11.52 15.79
N PHE A 231 -22.82 10.67 14.83
CA PHE A 231 -22.63 9.22 14.95
C PHE A 231 -21.14 8.86 15.02
N PHE A 232 -20.32 9.50 14.21
CA PHE A 232 -18.87 9.35 14.30
C PHE A 232 -18.36 9.70 15.71
N ALA A 233 -18.81 10.81 16.30
CA ALA A 233 -18.40 11.22 17.64
C ALA A 233 -18.82 10.21 18.72
N PHE A 234 -20.03 9.65 18.65
CA PHE A 234 -20.45 8.60 19.59
C PHE A 234 -19.52 7.39 19.55
N TYR A 235 -19.25 6.84 18.35
CA TYR A 235 -18.42 5.64 18.22
C TYR A 235 -16.91 5.91 18.36
N LEU A 236 -16.45 7.14 18.17
CA LEU A 236 -15.08 7.57 18.48
C LEU A 236 -14.83 7.58 20.00
N LEU A 237 -15.82 8.03 20.79
CA LEU A 237 -15.67 8.18 22.24
C LEU A 237 -15.92 6.89 23.03
N ILE A 238 -16.71 5.96 22.52
CA ILE A 238 -16.99 4.68 23.18
C ILE A 238 -15.74 3.90 23.59
N PRO A 239 -14.71 3.69 22.72
CA PRO A 239 -13.49 3.01 23.11
C PRO A 239 -12.72 3.71 24.25
N ILE A 240 -12.78 5.04 24.30
CA ILE A 240 -12.14 5.83 25.37
C ILE A 240 -12.84 5.58 26.73
N LEU A 241 -14.17 5.50 26.72
CA LEU A 241 -14.94 5.18 27.93
C LEU A 241 -14.64 3.78 28.45
N TYR A 242 -14.43 2.82 27.55
CA TYR A 242 -14.08 1.44 27.94
C TYR A 242 -12.69 1.33 28.52
N ALA A 243 -11.70 1.97 27.89
CA ALA A 243 -10.31 1.95 28.36
C ALA A 243 -10.18 2.48 29.80
N ARG A 244 -11.09 3.37 30.23
CA ARG A 244 -11.13 3.90 31.60
C ARG A 244 -11.48 2.83 32.67
N ARG A 245 -12.18 1.75 32.31
CA ARG A 245 -12.73 0.77 33.27
C ARG A 245 -12.02 -0.57 33.31
N ARG A 246 -11.18 -0.89 32.32
CA ARG A 246 -10.41 -2.14 32.28
C ARG A 246 -9.01 -1.91 31.77
N PRO A 247 -7.97 -2.41 32.47
CA PRO A 247 -6.60 -2.34 31.96
C PRO A 247 -6.49 -3.10 30.62
N PRO A 248 -5.69 -2.59 29.66
CA PRO A 248 -5.51 -3.20 28.36
C PRO A 248 -4.68 -4.48 28.49
N GLY A 249 -5.30 -5.63 28.34
CA GLY A 249 -4.59 -6.92 28.45
C GLY A 249 -5.13 -8.04 27.58
N ARG A 250 -6.33 -7.91 27.01
CA ARG A 250 -6.91 -8.90 26.11
C ARG A 250 -7.20 -8.29 24.75
N ARG A 251 -6.70 -8.92 23.70
CA ARG A 251 -7.07 -8.66 22.28
C ARG A 251 -8.55 -9.00 22.11
N ASP A 252 -9.40 -7.99 22.07
CA ASP A 252 -10.84 -8.15 21.90
C ASP A 252 -11.22 -7.67 20.50
N LEU A 253 -11.75 -8.59 19.68
CA LEU A 253 -12.15 -8.32 18.29
C LEU A 253 -13.21 -7.22 18.19
N ILE A 254 -14.13 -7.13 19.19
CA ILE A 254 -15.20 -6.12 19.19
C ILE A 254 -14.63 -4.71 19.34
N ASP A 255 -13.67 -4.53 20.26
CA ASP A 255 -13.04 -3.22 20.47
C ASP A 255 -12.22 -2.82 19.24
N GLY A 256 -11.56 -3.77 18.56
CA GLY A 256 -10.86 -3.55 17.30
C GLY A 256 -11.80 -3.15 16.14
N CYS A 257 -12.95 -3.82 16.00
CA CYS A 257 -13.98 -3.46 15.01
C CYS A 257 -14.51 -2.04 15.21
N LEU A 258 -14.80 -1.65 16.44
CA LEU A 258 -15.27 -0.30 16.73
C LEU A 258 -14.18 0.74 16.48
N LEU A 259 -12.92 0.44 16.87
CA LEU A 259 -11.81 1.37 16.79
C LEU A 259 -11.41 1.70 15.33
N PHE A 260 -11.28 0.68 14.49
CA PHE A 260 -10.88 0.85 13.10
C PHE A 260 -12.06 0.93 12.13
N GLY A 261 -13.17 0.25 12.43
CA GLY A 261 -14.38 0.27 11.60
C GLY A 261 -15.06 1.62 11.57
N THR A 262 -15.10 2.34 12.69
CA THR A 262 -15.75 3.66 12.78
C THR A 262 -15.16 4.66 11.77
N PRO A 263 -13.83 4.94 11.75
CA PRO A 263 -13.30 5.91 10.81
C PRO A 263 -13.38 5.44 9.35
N LEU A 264 -13.22 4.14 9.09
CA LEU A 264 -13.28 3.62 7.73
C LEU A 264 -14.70 3.76 7.14
N VAL A 265 -15.74 3.35 7.89
CA VAL A 265 -17.13 3.46 7.43
C VAL A 265 -17.56 4.92 7.34
N ALA A 266 -17.24 5.74 8.36
CA ALA A 266 -17.59 7.16 8.34
C ALA A 266 -16.94 7.90 7.18
N PHE A 267 -15.67 7.64 6.89
CA PHE A 267 -14.97 8.24 5.76
C PHE A 267 -15.51 7.76 4.40
N SER A 268 -15.85 6.48 4.29
CA SER A 268 -16.48 5.94 3.07
C SER A 268 -17.85 6.57 2.80
N LEU A 269 -18.67 6.76 3.85
CA LEU A 269 -19.94 7.47 3.74
C LEU A 269 -19.74 8.95 3.41
N GLN A 270 -18.73 9.59 4.00
CA GLN A 270 -18.37 10.97 3.65
C GLN A 270 -18.00 11.10 2.18
N ALA A 271 -17.26 10.12 1.64
CA ALA A 271 -16.93 10.08 0.22
C ALA A 271 -18.20 9.96 -0.66
N GLY A 272 -19.17 9.15 -0.24
CA GLY A 272 -20.48 9.06 -0.92
C GLY A 272 -21.28 10.35 -0.82
N LEU A 273 -21.26 11.04 0.32
CA LEU A 273 -21.96 12.33 0.49
C LEU A 273 -21.36 13.46 -0.37
N LEU A 274 -20.07 13.42 -0.62
CA LEU A 274 -19.35 14.41 -1.43
C LEU A 274 -19.21 14.00 -2.90
N ASP A 275 -19.91 12.97 -3.34
CA ASP A 275 -19.87 12.43 -4.71
C ASP A 275 -18.43 12.16 -5.21
N GLY A 276 -17.54 11.80 -4.31
CA GLY A 276 -16.15 11.52 -4.60
C GLY A 276 -15.27 12.74 -4.91
N GLU A 277 -15.74 13.95 -4.65
CA GLU A 277 -14.94 15.17 -4.83
C GLU A 277 -13.65 15.12 -4.01
N ARG A 278 -12.51 15.13 -4.70
CA ARG A 278 -11.21 14.83 -4.09
C ARG A 278 -10.75 15.86 -3.07
N MET A 279 -10.87 17.17 -3.39
CA MET A 279 -10.34 18.22 -2.53
C MET A 279 -11.09 18.33 -1.18
N PRO A 280 -12.43 18.36 -1.14
CA PRO A 280 -13.17 18.28 0.12
C PRO A 280 -12.86 17.01 0.93
N LEU A 281 -12.69 15.86 0.25
CA LEU A 281 -12.30 14.62 0.91
C LEU A 281 -10.89 14.67 1.50
N ALA A 282 -9.95 15.33 0.82
CA ALA A 282 -8.61 15.55 1.36
C ALA A 282 -8.64 16.35 2.66
N PHE A 283 -9.45 17.41 2.72
CA PHE A 283 -9.65 18.20 3.95
C PHE A 283 -10.34 17.39 5.05
N CYS A 284 -11.31 16.52 4.71
CA CYS A 284 -11.93 15.61 5.66
C CYS A 284 -10.90 14.60 6.23
N ALA A 285 -10.06 14.02 5.37
CA ALA A 285 -8.99 13.13 5.80
C ALA A 285 -7.98 13.84 6.72
N LEU A 286 -7.57 15.07 6.36
CA LEU A 286 -6.67 15.87 7.19
C LEU A 286 -7.32 16.24 8.53
N GLY A 287 -8.60 16.59 8.54
CA GLY A 287 -9.38 16.83 9.76
C GLY A 287 -9.44 15.61 10.67
N LEU A 288 -9.70 14.42 10.12
CA LEU A 288 -9.64 13.15 10.86
C LEU A 288 -8.24 12.86 11.39
N ALA A 289 -7.19 13.09 10.59
CA ALA A 289 -5.82 12.96 11.02
C ALA A 289 -5.53 13.86 12.24
N ALA A 290 -5.97 15.12 12.20
CA ALA A 290 -5.80 16.07 13.30
C ALA A 290 -6.56 15.62 14.57
N VAL A 291 -7.81 15.17 14.44
CA VAL A 291 -8.62 14.65 15.55
C VAL A 291 -7.96 13.44 16.21
N TYR A 292 -7.51 12.45 15.40
CA TYR A 292 -6.85 11.26 15.92
C TYR A 292 -5.46 11.58 16.51
N ALA A 293 -4.70 12.51 15.94
CA ALA A 293 -3.43 12.98 16.50
C ALA A 293 -3.62 13.67 17.86
N ALA A 294 -4.60 14.55 17.95
CA ALA A 294 -4.95 15.22 19.22
C ALA A 294 -5.35 14.22 20.30
N LEU A 295 -6.22 13.25 19.96
CA LEU A 295 -6.62 12.19 20.90
C LEU A 295 -5.44 11.31 21.31
N ALA A 296 -4.57 10.91 20.36
CA ALA A 296 -3.37 10.15 20.67
C ALA A 296 -2.44 10.91 21.62
N TRP A 297 -2.25 12.22 21.39
CA TRP A 297 -1.43 13.07 22.25
C TRP A 297 -2.02 13.24 23.66
N LEU A 298 -3.34 13.46 23.78
CA LEU A 298 -4.05 13.60 25.05
C LEU A 298 -4.00 12.29 25.85
N LEU A 299 -4.25 11.15 25.19
CA LEU A 299 -4.32 9.85 25.85
C LEU A 299 -2.92 9.31 26.24
N ARG A 300 -1.86 9.64 25.47
CA ARG A 300 -0.49 9.26 25.81
C ARG A 300 -0.03 9.78 27.18
N ARG A 301 -0.62 10.86 27.64
CA ARG A 301 -0.31 11.48 28.94
C ARG A 301 -1.05 10.81 30.13
N ARG A 302 -1.92 9.83 29.86
CA ARG A 302 -2.73 9.18 30.89
C ARG A 302 -2.34 7.71 31.02
N GLU A 303 -2.11 7.25 32.22
CA GLU A 303 -1.82 5.84 32.52
C GLU A 303 -2.97 4.93 32.07
N GLY A 304 -2.63 3.77 31.49
CA GLY A 304 -3.59 2.77 31.04
C GLY A 304 -4.16 2.97 29.63
N TYR A 305 -3.81 4.05 28.92
CA TYR A 305 -4.29 4.34 27.56
C TYR A 305 -3.25 4.11 26.45
N ASP A 306 -2.07 3.54 26.76
CA ASP A 306 -0.97 3.40 25.80
C ASP A 306 -1.33 2.66 24.52
N VAL A 307 -2.14 1.59 24.62
CA VAL A 307 -2.54 0.80 23.43
C VAL A 307 -3.48 1.61 22.56
N LEU A 308 -4.44 2.30 23.17
CA LEU A 308 -5.41 3.14 22.47
C LEU A 308 -4.74 4.35 21.83
N ALA A 309 -3.82 5.00 22.56
CA ALA A 309 -3.06 6.14 22.05
C ALA A 309 -2.21 5.75 20.83
N ARG A 310 -1.59 4.56 20.84
CA ARG A 310 -0.83 4.03 19.68
C ARG A 310 -1.75 3.72 18.50
N ALA A 311 -2.93 3.16 18.75
CA ALA A 311 -3.90 2.89 17.68
C ALA A 311 -4.41 4.20 17.05
N TYR A 312 -4.72 5.21 17.85
CA TYR A 312 -5.11 6.53 17.34
C TYR A 312 -3.98 7.24 16.61
N ALA A 313 -2.73 7.10 17.07
CA ALA A 313 -1.58 7.62 16.33
C ALA A 313 -1.41 6.94 14.95
N LEU A 314 -1.66 5.63 14.86
CA LEU A 314 -1.65 4.91 13.57
C LEU A 314 -2.76 5.40 12.63
N LEU A 315 -3.98 5.61 13.14
CA LEU A 315 -5.09 6.17 12.36
C LEU A 315 -4.78 7.60 11.90
N ALA A 316 -4.18 8.43 12.76
CA ALA A 316 -3.76 9.78 12.40
C ALA A 316 -2.77 9.78 11.22
N VAL A 317 -1.74 8.93 11.29
CA VAL A 317 -0.78 8.77 10.19
C VAL A 317 -1.47 8.25 8.94
N GLY A 318 -2.34 7.23 9.05
CA GLY A 318 -3.07 6.67 7.92
C GLY A 318 -3.93 7.70 7.19
N PHE A 319 -4.69 8.54 7.91
CA PHE A 319 -5.50 9.60 7.30
C PHE A 319 -4.67 10.76 6.77
N ALA A 320 -3.56 11.13 7.43
CA ALA A 320 -2.62 12.09 6.89
C ALA A 320 -2.02 11.61 5.56
N THR A 321 -1.57 10.37 5.50
CA THR A 321 -1.06 9.76 4.25
C THR A 321 -2.16 9.68 3.18
N LEU A 322 -3.40 9.35 3.55
CA LEU A 322 -4.54 9.28 2.62
C LEU A 322 -4.92 10.65 2.05
N SER A 323 -4.72 11.73 2.80
CA SER A 323 -5.02 13.09 2.32
C SER A 323 -4.14 13.50 1.13
N VAL A 324 -2.93 12.95 1.01
CA VAL A 324 -1.96 13.28 -0.04
C VAL A 324 -2.48 12.93 -1.45
N PRO A 325 -2.88 11.67 -1.76
CA PRO A 325 -3.39 11.32 -3.09
C PRO A 325 -4.75 11.94 -3.41
N LEU A 326 -5.50 12.36 -2.40
CA LEU A 326 -6.77 13.08 -2.59
C LEU A 326 -6.54 14.55 -2.97
N ALA A 327 -5.55 15.21 -2.36
CA ALA A 327 -5.24 16.60 -2.60
C ALA A 327 -4.34 16.84 -3.81
N LEU A 328 -3.46 15.89 -4.13
CA LEU A 328 -2.39 16.06 -5.10
C LEU A 328 -2.62 15.23 -6.37
N SER A 329 -1.98 15.64 -7.46
CA SER A 329 -1.89 14.83 -8.67
C SER A 329 -1.10 13.54 -8.41
N ALA A 330 -1.31 12.52 -9.23
CA ALA A 330 -0.61 11.24 -9.10
C ALA A 330 0.93 11.40 -9.11
N ARG A 331 1.46 12.33 -9.91
CA ARG A 331 2.90 12.64 -9.96
C ARG A 331 3.42 13.27 -8.68
N ALA A 332 2.70 14.26 -8.14
CA ALA A 332 3.08 14.88 -6.88
C ALA A 332 2.95 13.90 -5.70
N THR A 333 1.92 13.06 -5.71
CA THR A 333 1.74 11.96 -4.76
C THR A 333 2.91 11.00 -4.78
N ALA A 334 3.40 10.61 -5.97
CA ALA A 334 4.56 9.73 -6.12
C ALA A 334 5.81 10.33 -5.44
N SER A 335 6.06 11.61 -5.66
CA SER A 335 7.21 12.31 -5.06
C SER A 335 7.13 12.35 -3.53
N VAL A 336 5.97 12.68 -2.97
CA VAL A 336 5.76 12.72 -1.51
C VAL A 336 5.90 11.32 -0.91
N PHE A 337 5.26 10.31 -1.49
CA PHE A 337 5.34 8.94 -0.98
C PHE A 337 6.75 8.35 -1.06
N ALA A 338 7.53 8.69 -2.08
CA ALA A 338 8.92 8.26 -2.18
C ALA A 338 9.76 8.80 -1.00
N LEU A 339 9.65 10.10 -0.72
CA LEU A 339 10.40 10.76 0.36
C LEU A 339 9.93 10.29 1.75
N GLU A 340 8.61 10.23 1.96
CA GLU A 340 8.01 9.75 3.21
C GLU A 340 8.38 8.28 3.48
N GLY A 341 8.36 7.45 2.43
CA GLY A 341 8.78 6.06 2.49
C GLY A 341 10.24 5.91 2.91
N ALA A 342 11.15 6.70 2.33
CA ALA A 342 12.56 6.70 2.72
C ALA A 342 12.75 7.17 4.17
N ALA A 343 12.03 8.23 4.58
CA ALA A 343 12.07 8.72 5.96
C ALA A 343 11.59 7.67 6.98
N LEU A 344 10.54 6.91 6.65
CA LEU A 344 10.04 5.82 7.50
C LEU A 344 11.01 4.65 7.58
N VAL A 345 11.68 4.29 6.49
CA VAL A 345 12.76 3.28 6.49
C VAL A 345 13.87 3.73 7.44
N TRP A 346 14.36 4.96 7.28
CA TRP A 346 15.40 5.53 8.16
C TRP A 346 14.98 5.52 9.63
N LEU A 347 13.77 5.98 9.93
CA LEU A 347 13.23 6.00 11.29
C LEU A 347 13.10 4.59 11.88
N GLY A 348 12.62 3.63 11.06
CA GLY A 348 12.45 2.23 11.44
C GLY A 348 13.78 1.56 11.78
N LEU A 349 14.82 1.79 11.00
CA LEU A 349 16.17 1.32 11.26
C LEU A 349 16.72 1.92 12.55
N ARG A 350 16.61 3.25 12.71
CA ARG A 350 17.09 3.94 13.92
C ARG A 350 16.36 3.50 15.20
N GLN A 351 15.08 3.16 15.10
CA GLN A 351 14.28 2.66 16.23
C GLN A 351 14.33 1.13 16.38
N ARG A 352 14.96 0.40 15.47
CA ARG A 352 14.98 -1.06 15.40
C ARG A 352 13.57 -1.67 15.39
N ARG A 353 12.64 -1.06 14.62
CA ARG A 353 11.24 -1.48 14.50
C ARG A 353 10.91 -1.87 13.07
N LEU A 354 10.37 -3.07 12.88
CA LEU A 354 9.99 -3.61 11.56
C LEU A 354 8.80 -2.87 10.92
N LEU A 355 7.82 -2.45 11.74
CA LEU A 355 6.58 -1.85 11.21
C LEU A 355 6.82 -0.57 10.39
N PRO A 356 7.61 0.43 10.86
CA PRO A 356 7.95 1.58 10.03
C PRO A 356 8.77 1.23 8.79
N GLN A 357 9.65 0.22 8.85
CA GLN A 357 10.43 -0.24 7.70
C GLN A 357 9.52 -0.80 6.61
N LEU A 358 8.55 -1.67 6.99
CA LEU A 358 7.57 -2.22 6.06
C LEU A 358 6.62 -1.15 5.50
N ALA A 359 6.17 -0.20 6.33
CA ALA A 359 5.37 0.93 5.89
C ALA A 359 6.15 1.81 4.90
N GLY A 360 7.42 2.06 5.16
CA GLY A 360 8.30 2.81 4.26
C GLY A 360 8.50 2.11 2.92
N PHE A 361 8.67 0.79 2.91
CA PHE A 361 8.71 -0.01 1.68
C PHE A 361 7.38 0.08 0.93
N GLY A 362 6.25 -0.09 1.63
CA GLY A 362 4.91 0.02 1.03
C GLY A 362 4.65 1.38 0.40
N LEU A 363 5.09 2.49 1.02
CA LEU A 363 4.97 3.83 0.45
C LEU A 363 5.86 4.03 -0.79
N GLN A 364 7.10 3.50 -0.82
CA GLN A 364 7.93 3.57 -2.02
C GLN A 364 7.34 2.75 -3.17
N LEU A 365 6.73 1.61 -2.89
CA LEU A 365 6.00 0.84 -3.88
C LEU A 365 4.76 1.60 -4.39
N ALA A 366 3.99 2.20 -3.47
CA ALA A 366 2.84 3.04 -3.82
C ALA A 366 3.26 4.28 -4.63
N ALA A 367 4.42 4.88 -4.34
CA ALA A 367 5.01 5.95 -5.13
C ALA A 367 5.25 5.52 -6.58
N SER A 368 5.79 4.32 -6.77
CA SER A 368 6.05 3.77 -8.10
C SER A 368 4.76 3.51 -8.88
N VAL A 369 3.75 2.96 -8.24
CA VAL A 369 2.42 2.74 -8.83
C VAL A 369 1.77 4.08 -9.19
N ALA A 370 1.79 5.06 -8.29
CA ALA A 370 1.24 6.40 -8.55
C ALA A 370 1.96 7.11 -9.69
N PHE A 371 3.29 6.93 -9.79
CA PHE A 371 4.08 7.46 -10.89
C PHE A 371 3.68 6.86 -12.24
N VAL A 372 3.57 5.52 -12.33
CA VAL A 372 3.17 4.81 -13.55
C VAL A 372 1.77 5.21 -13.98
N ILE A 373 0.81 5.32 -13.05
CA ILE A 373 -0.54 5.83 -13.34
C ILE A 373 -0.48 7.27 -13.88
N GLY A 374 0.40 8.12 -13.31
CA GLY A 374 0.60 9.50 -13.75
C GLY A 374 1.30 9.64 -15.11
N MET A 375 2.03 8.62 -15.58
CA MET A 375 2.72 8.65 -16.89
C MET A 375 1.78 8.63 -18.11
N SER A 376 0.53 8.21 -17.95
CA SER A 376 -0.47 8.18 -19.04
C SER A 376 -0.83 9.59 -19.57
N THR A 377 -0.44 10.64 -18.89
CA THR A 377 -0.65 12.03 -19.34
C THR A 377 0.51 12.48 -20.21
N VAL A 378 0.23 12.94 -21.42
CA VAL A 378 1.19 13.50 -22.39
C VAL A 378 2.07 14.56 -21.73
N LEU A 379 3.38 14.55 -22.04
CA LEU A 379 4.29 15.62 -21.60
C LEU A 379 3.78 16.98 -22.10
N PRO A 380 3.85 18.05 -21.27
CA PRO A 380 3.52 19.39 -21.73
C PRO A 380 4.36 19.80 -22.95
N PRO A 381 3.79 20.56 -23.89
CA PRO A 381 4.50 20.97 -25.11
C PRO A 381 5.77 21.80 -24.85
N ASP A 382 5.87 22.44 -23.69
CA ASP A 382 6.99 23.26 -23.22
C ASP A 382 7.95 22.52 -22.28
N ALA A 383 7.81 21.19 -22.16
CA ALA A 383 8.69 20.40 -21.31
C ALA A 383 10.14 20.47 -21.80
N ARG A 384 11.06 20.70 -20.84
CA ARG A 384 12.51 20.73 -21.10
C ARG A 384 13.17 19.48 -20.60
N ALA A 385 14.26 19.08 -21.26
CA ALA A 385 15.08 17.98 -20.77
C ALA A 385 15.51 18.21 -19.31
N ILE A 386 15.48 17.18 -18.50
CA ILE A 386 15.82 17.17 -17.05
C ILE A 386 14.83 17.98 -16.19
N ALA A 387 14.36 19.13 -16.68
CA ALA A 387 13.46 20.03 -15.97
C ALA A 387 11.97 19.71 -16.27
N ASN A 388 11.59 18.45 -16.26
CA ASN A 388 10.21 18.01 -16.47
C ASN A 388 9.69 17.15 -15.28
N PRO A 389 8.37 17.13 -15.04
CA PRO A 389 7.79 16.43 -13.91
C PRO A 389 8.00 14.89 -13.94
N ALA A 390 8.16 14.31 -15.13
CA ALA A 390 8.40 12.88 -15.28
C ALA A 390 9.80 12.52 -14.79
N PHE A 391 10.82 13.26 -15.26
CA PHE A 391 12.20 13.08 -14.80
C PHE A 391 12.32 13.30 -13.29
N MET A 392 11.81 14.41 -12.78
CA MET A 392 11.93 14.75 -11.35
C MET A 392 11.23 13.75 -10.45
N GLY A 393 10.05 13.26 -10.83
CA GLY A 393 9.31 12.26 -10.04
C GLY A 393 10.05 10.92 -9.98
N ALA A 394 10.51 10.41 -11.12
CA ALA A 394 11.24 9.16 -11.19
C ALA A 394 12.63 9.26 -10.52
N LEU A 395 13.30 10.41 -10.65
CA LEU A 395 14.54 10.70 -9.93
C LEU A 395 14.36 10.64 -8.42
N LEU A 396 13.27 11.21 -7.88
CA LEU A 396 12.99 11.17 -6.44
C LEU A 396 12.74 9.74 -5.95
N ILE A 397 12.06 8.91 -6.73
CA ILE A 397 11.88 7.49 -6.41
C ILE A 397 13.25 6.77 -6.39
N ALA A 398 14.09 7.00 -7.39
CA ALA A 398 15.43 6.43 -7.44
C ALA A 398 16.28 6.86 -6.24
N LEU A 399 16.31 8.16 -5.92
CA LEU A 399 17.07 8.71 -4.79
C LEU A 399 16.57 8.17 -3.44
N ALA A 400 15.25 8.04 -3.25
CA ALA A 400 14.65 7.44 -2.06
C ALA A 400 15.08 5.97 -1.89
N GLY A 401 15.11 5.21 -3.00
CA GLY A 401 15.60 3.84 -3.02
C GLY A 401 17.10 3.74 -2.72
N PHE A 402 17.95 4.59 -3.32
CA PHE A 402 19.39 4.64 -3.02
C PHE A 402 19.68 5.03 -1.57
N ALA A 403 18.93 5.99 -1.01
CA ALA A 403 19.05 6.37 0.40
C ALA A 403 18.69 5.19 1.32
N SER A 404 17.59 4.48 1.02
CA SER A 404 17.19 3.29 1.76
C SER A 404 18.26 2.19 1.68
N ALA A 405 18.81 1.93 0.49
CA ALA A 405 19.92 0.99 0.30
C ALA A 405 21.16 1.37 1.14
N TRP A 406 21.48 2.65 1.17
CA TRP A 406 22.59 3.19 1.95
C TRP A 406 22.42 2.96 3.45
N TRP A 407 21.22 3.19 3.99
CA TRP A 407 20.94 3.02 5.42
C TRP A 407 20.89 1.55 5.83
N TYR A 408 20.24 0.66 5.04
CA TYR A 408 20.26 -0.78 5.31
C TYR A 408 21.68 -1.36 5.27
N ARG A 409 22.51 -0.88 4.34
CA ARG A 409 23.91 -1.29 4.31
C ARG A 409 24.69 -0.80 5.52
N ALA A 410 24.40 0.40 6.03
CA ALA A 410 25.00 0.94 7.25
C ALA A 410 24.58 0.15 8.50
N ASP A 411 23.39 -0.43 8.50
CA ASP A 411 22.85 -1.26 9.59
C ASP A 411 23.31 -2.73 9.53
N GLY A 412 24.02 -3.12 8.44
CA GLY A 412 24.58 -4.46 8.25
C GLY A 412 23.71 -5.43 7.45
N ASP A 413 22.53 -5.03 7.00
CA ASP A 413 21.63 -5.88 6.21
C ASP A 413 21.89 -5.75 4.69
N GLY A 414 22.92 -6.45 4.22
CA GLY A 414 23.38 -6.39 2.84
C GLY A 414 22.37 -6.93 1.81
N ARG A 415 21.48 -7.84 2.20
CA ARG A 415 20.49 -8.42 1.26
C ARG A 415 19.37 -7.43 0.94
N ILE A 416 18.80 -6.80 1.96
CA ILE A 416 17.77 -5.77 1.79
C ILE A 416 18.38 -4.55 1.08
N ALA A 417 19.60 -4.14 1.47
CA ALA A 417 20.34 -3.07 0.81
C ALA A 417 20.51 -3.33 -0.70
N LEU A 418 20.84 -4.57 -1.11
CA LEU A 418 20.94 -4.94 -2.52
C LEU A 418 19.59 -4.83 -3.23
N GLY A 419 18.50 -5.28 -2.61
CA GLY A 419 17.15 -5.17 -3.17
C GLY A 419 16.77 -3.71 -3.46
N TYR A 420 16.94 -2.81 -2.48
CA TYR A 420 16.70 -1.38 -2.67
C TYR A 420 17.63 -0.74 -3.70
N TYR A 421 18.89 -1.17 -3.74
CA TYR A 421 19.85 -0.69 -4.74
C TYR A 421 19.43 -1.04 -6.16
N LEU A 422 19.09 -2.30 -6.42
CA LEU A 422 18.65 -2.75 -7.74
C LEU A 422 17.34 -2.07 -8.16
N TRP A 423 16.39 -1.91 -7.23
CA TRP A 423 15.18 -1.15 -7.44
C TRP A 423 15.45 0.30 -7.84
N ALA A 424 16.31 0.98 -7.08
CA ALA A 424 16.70 2.36 -7.35
C ALA A 424 17.46 2.51 -8.67
N LEU A 425 18.35 1.56 -8.98
CA LEU A 425 19.09 1.53 -10.23
C LEU A 425 18.17 1.34 -11.44
N ALA A 426 17.15 0.49 -11.31
CA ALA A 426 16.16 0.31 -12.38
C ALA A 426 15.38 1.62 -12.64
N TRP A 427 14.95 2.34 -11.60
CA TRP A 427 14.31 3.65 -11.73
C TRP A 427 15.26 4.70 -12.32
N TRP A 428 16.53 4.74 -11.89
CA TRP A 428 17.55 5.63 -12.42
C TRP A 428 17.80 5.40 -13.90
N CYS A 429 18.09 4.15 -14.29
CA CYS A 429 18.33 3.80 -15.69
C CYS A 429 17.09 4.03 -16.56
N GLY A 430 15.90 3.65 -16.07
CA GLY A 430 14.65 3.89 -16.78
C GLY A 430 14.37 5.38 -16.98
N THR A 431 14.69 6.22 -16.00
CA THR A 431 14.56 7.67 -16.09
C THR A 431 15.49 8.27 -17.15
N LEU A 432 16.77 7.89 -17.14
CA LEU A 432 17.74 8.35 -18.14
C LEU A 432 17.36 7.88 -19.55
N LEU A 433 16.92 6.63 -19.67
CA LEU A 433 16.51 6.09 -20.96
C LEU A 433 15.29 6.81 -21.52
N ASN A 434 14.27 7.07 -20.67
CA ASN A 434 13.09 7.84 -21.06
C ASN A 434 13.45 9.27 -21.46
N GLU A 435 14.40 9.89 -20.78
CA GLU A 435 14.86 11.24 -21.07
C GLU A 435 15.56 11.33 -22.42
N VAL A 436 16.50 10.41 -22.66
CA VAL A 436 17.19 10.30 -23.95
C VAL A 436 16.19 10.06 -25.08
N TRP A 437 15.22 9.16 -24.87
CA TRP A 437 14.23 8.85 -25.88
C TRP A 437 13.30 10.01 -26.22
N SER A 438 12.95 10.82 -25.19
CA SER A 438 11.98 11.91 -25.33
C SER A 438 12.57 13.23 -25.85
N PHE A 439 13.84 13.51 -25.57
CA PHE A 439 14.45 14.82 -25.81
C PHE A 439 15.69 14.81 -26.71
N VAL A 440 16.20 13.64 -27.07
CA VAL A 440 17.38 13.52 -27.93
C VAL A 440 16.96 13.04 -29.32
N ASP A 441 17.50 13.70 -30.36
CA ASP A 441 17.25 13.35 -31.75
C ASP A 441 17.72 11.94 -32.06
N GLY A 442 17.04 11.26 -33.00
CA GLY A 442 17.29 9.86 -33.35
C GLY A 442 18.76 9.52 -33.57
N ASP A 443 19.43 10.37 -34.31
CA ASP A 443 20.85 10.14 -34.74
C ASP A 443 21.83 10.26 -33.56
N THR A 444 21.55 11.10 -32.55
CA THR A 444 22.44 11.32 -31.40
C THR A 444 22.06 10.51 -30.17
N ARG A 445 20.98 9.70 -30.22
CA ARG A 445 20.50 8.90 -29.09
C ARG A 445 21.54 7.92 -28.55
N VAL A 446 22.25 7.25 -29.45
CA VAL A 446 23.25 6.25 -29.05
C VAL A 446 24.41 6.90 -28.30
N ASP A 447 24.84 8.09 -28.75
CA ASP A 447 25.87 8.88 -28.08
C ASP A 447 25.46 9.31 -26.67
N ALA A 448 24.20 9.79 -26.53
CA ALA A 448 23.64 10.14 -25.25
C ALA A 448 23.47 8.94 -24.30
N MET A 449 23.12 7.76 -24.85
CA MET A 449 23.04 6.51 -24.09
C MET A 449 24.42 6.08 -23.56
N LEU A 450 25.48 6.18 -24.38
CA LEU A 450 26.84 5.92 -23.94
C LEU A 450 27.25 6.88 -22.80
N ALA A 451 26.99 8.18 -22.97
CA ALA A 451 27.27 9.18 -21.95
C ALA A 451 26.49 8.91 -20.64
N ALA A 452 25.21 8.54 -20.72
CA ALA A 452 24.39 8.18 -19.57
C ALA A 452 24.88 6.91 -18.86
N ALA A 453 25.30 5.90 -19.61
CA ALA A 453 25.84 4.67 -19.05
C ALA A 453 27.15 4.92 -18.30
N VAL A 454 28.09 5.64 -18.90
CA VAL A 454 29.38 5.93 -18.24
C VAL A 454 29.20 6.87 -17.04
N LEU A 455 28.27 7.83 -17.09
CA LEU A 455 27.90 8.67 -15.97
C LEU A 455 27.40 7.81 -14.80
N THR A 456 26.52 6.84 -15.08
CA THR A 456 26.01 5.90 -14.07
C THR A 456 27.13 5.07 -13.46
N GLY A 457 28.04 4.54 -14.28
CA GLY A 457 29.22 3.81 -13.82
C GLY A 457 30.14 4.64 -12.94
N TRP A 458 30.40 5.88 -13.33
CA TRP A 458 31.21 6.82 -12.55
C TRP A 458 30.59 7.17 -11.21
N LEU A 459 29.28 7.50 -11.18
CA LEU A 459 28.56 7.78 -9.93
C LEU A 459 28.59 6.56 -8.98
N ALA A 460 28.37 5.36 -9.52
CA ALA A 460 28.50 4.13 -8.73
C ALA A 460 29.92 3.97 -8.15
N ALA A 461 30.95 4.26 -8.94
CA ALA A 461 32.34 4.18 -8.49
C ALA A 461 32.67 5.24 -7.41
N GLU A 462 32.16 6.48 -7.51
CA GLU A 462 32.35 7.50 -6.47
C GLU A 462 31.68 7.09 -5.15
N VAL A 463 30.48 6.51 -5.21
CA VAL A 463 29.82 5.95 -4.02
C VAL A 463 30.62 4.75 -3.46
N HIS A 464 31.16 3.89 -4.34
CA HIS A 464 32.03 2.79 -3.94
C HIS A 464 33.26 3.28 -3.19
N ARG A 465 33.87 4.39 -3.60
CA ARG A 465 35.01 5.01 -2.92
C ARG A 465 34.68 5.39 -1.47
N LEU A 466 33.44 5.82 -1.19
CA LEU A 466 32.99 6.20 0.14
C LEU A 466 32.65 4.98 1.01
N ARG A 467 31.99 4.00 0.40
CA ARG A 467 31.59 2.73 1.05
C ARG A 467 31.69 1.57 0.05
N PRO A 468 32.81 0.84 0.02
CA PRO A 468 33.02 -0.24 -0.93
C PRO A 468 31.89 -1.28 -0.92
N ALA A 469 31.30 -1.57 -2.08
CA ALA A 469 30.26 -2.56 -2.27
C ALA A 469 30.40 -3.23 -3.63
N ARG A 470 30.31 -4.57 -3.67
CA ARG A 470 30.40 -5.35 -4.89
C ARG A 470 29.37 -4.91 -5.94
N ALA A 471 28.13 -4.63 -5.55
CA ALA A 471 27.09 -4.18 -6.47
C ALA A 471 27.47 -2.89 -7.21
N LEU A 472 28.10 -1.93 -6.53
CA LEU A 472 28.59 -0.68 -7.14
C LEU A 472 29.72 -0.93 -8.14
N ALA A 473 30.69 -1.79 -7.78
CA ALA A 473 31.76 -2.18 -8.69
C ALA A 473 31.24 -2.94 -9.93
N VAL A 474 30.25 -3.82 -9.74
CA VAL A 474 29.58 -4.52 -10.86
C VAL A 474 28.81 -3.53 -11.73
N THR A 475 28.15 -2.52 -11.17
CA THR A 475 27.48 -1.47 -11.96
C THR A 475 28.48 -0.71 -12.82
N THR A 476 29.65 -0.35 -12.28
CA THR A 476 30.72 0.30 -13.03
C THR A 476 31.24 -0.62 -14.15
N LEU A 477 31.45 -1.90 -13.85
CA LEU A 477 31.85 -2.90 -14.86
C LEU A 477 30.86 -2.99 -16.01
N LEU A 478 29.57 -3.13 -15.71
CA LEU A 478 28.52 -3.25 -16.72
C LEU A 478 28.37 -1.96 -17.54
N ALA A 479 28.52 -0.80 -16.90
CA ALA A 479 28.52 0.49 -17.58
C ALA A 479 29.69 0.63 -18.55
N LEU A 480 30.88 0.16 -18.20
CA LEU A 480 32.02 0.17 -19.11
C LEU A 480 31.83 -0.83 -20.26
N LEU A 481 31.34 -2.04 -19.98
CA LEU A 481 31.08 -3.06 -21.01
C LEU A 481 29.99 -2.64 -22.00
N SER A 482 29.00 -1.87 -21.58
CA SER A 482 27.91 -1.41 -22.45
C SER A 482 28.41 -0.54 -23.62
N ALA A 483 29.64 -0.03 -23.55
CA ALA A 483 30.26 0.74 -24.60
C ALA A 483 30.48 -0.08 -25.88
N ILE A 484 30.68 -1.40 -25.81
CA ILE A 484 30.87 -2.26 -27.00
C ILE A 484 29.61 -2.29 -27.89
N PRO A 485 28.42 -2.67 -27.37
CA PRO A 485 27.20 -2.62 -28.18
C PRO A 485 26.85 -1.19 -28.62
N MET A 486 27.15 -0.16 -27.80
CA MET A 486 26.95 1.23 -28.23
C MET A 486 27.83 1.63 -29.38
N ALA A 487 29.09 1.22 -29.39
CA ALA A 487 30.01 1.44 -30.54
C ALA A 487 29.48 0.80 -31.83
N LEU A 488 28.95 -0.43 -31.75
CA LEU A 488 28.34 -1.10 -32.89
C LEU A 488 27.08 -0.38 -33.38
N LEU A 489 26.26 0.14 -32.48
CA LEU A 489 25.09 0.94 -32.86
C LEU A 489 25.49 2.29 -33.44
N GLN A 490 26.56 2.93 -32.93
CA GLN A 490 27.10 4.17 -33.51
C GLN A 490 27.60 3.97 -34.95
N THR A 491 28.27 2.84 -35.23
CA THR A 491 28.68 2.53 -36.62
C THR A 491 27.49 2.29 -37.53
N ALA A 492 26.38 1.75 -37.01
CA ALA A 492 25.18 1.56 -37.82
C ALA A 492 24.43 2.89 -38.11
N VAL A 493 24.58 3.91 -37.25
CA VAL A 493 23.92 5.22 -37.41
C VAL A 493 24.83 6.24 -38.10
N HIS A 494 26.11 6.27 -37.76
CA HIS A 494 27.09 7.30 -38.20
C HIS A 494 28.22 6.76 -39.05
N GLU A 495 28.16 5.47 -39.45
CA GLU A 495 29.22 4.76 -40.18
C GLU A 495 30.52 4.55 -39.37
N GLN A 496 30.76 5.33 -38.33
CA GLN A 496 31.90 5.26 -37.42
C GLN A 496 31.53 5.55 -35.96
N PRO A 497 32.30 5.02 -34.96
CA PRO A 497 32.00 5.24 -33.55
C PRO A 497 32.11 6.70 -33.09
N PHE A 498 32.95 7.51 -33.76
CA PHE A 498 33.22 8.90 -33.40
C PHE A 498 32.41 9.91 -34.24
N GLY A 499 31.46 9.44 -35.07
CA GLY A 499 30.58 10.31 -35.85
C GLY A 499 29.60 11.07 -34.97
N GLY A 500 28.96 12.09 -35.50
CA GLY A 500 28.01 12.93 -34.80
C GLY A 500 28.54 13.50 -33.48
N ASN A 501 27.85 13.23 -32.37
CA ASN A 501 28.31 13.56 -31.03
C ASN A 501 29.18 12.46 -30.36
N GLY A 502 29.54 11.41 -31.11
CA GLY A 502 30.30 10.28 -30.61
C GLY A 502 31.64 10.68 -30.00
N VAL A 503 32.38 11.65 -30.63
CA VAL A 503 33.64 12.17 -30.06
C VAL A 503 33.46 12.62 -28.60
N TRP A 504 32.40 13.35 -28.29
CA TRP A 504 32.13 13.84 -26.92
C TRP A 504 31.73 12.72 -25.98
N ALA A 505 30.96 11.75 -26.47
CA ALA A 505 30.56 10.58 -25.69
C ALA A 505 31.79 9.71 -25.34
N TRP A 506 32.71 9.47 -26.30
CA TRP A 506 33.93 8.72 -26.05
C TRP A 506 34.94 9.49 -25.19
N LEU A 507 34.99 10.83 -25.29
CA LEU A 507 35.79 11.65 -24.39
C LEU A 507 35.25 11.55 -22.94
N ALA A 508 33.93 11.61 -22.78
CA ALA A 508 33.30 11.38 -21.49
C ALA A 508 33.59 9.95 -20.97
N TYR A 509 33.49 8.94 -21.82
CA TYR A 509 33.85 7.56 -21.50
C TYR A 509 35.32 7.47 -21.02
N ALA A 510 36.25 8.09 -21.71
CA ALA A 510 37.66 8.09 -21.34
C ALA A 510 37.89 8.74 -19.96
N LEU A 511 37.37 9.94 -19.76
CA LEU A 511 37.61 10.70 -18.54
C LEU A 511 36.92 10.08 -17.32
N LEU A 512 35.61 9.79 -17.44
CA LEU A 512 34.79 9.24 -16.34
C LEU A 512 35.14 7.78 -16.07
N GLY A 513 35.53 7.00 -17.12
CA GLY A 513 35.98 5.63 -16.98
C GLY A 513 37.28 5.52 -16.18
N VAL A 514 38.30 6.32 -16.52
CA VAL A 514 39.58 6.38 -15.76
C VAL A 514 39.29 6.81 -14.32
N ARG A 515 38.47 7.85 -14.12
CA ARG A 515 38.09 8.30 -12.76
C ARG A 515 37.35 7.22 -12.01
N GLY A 516 36.42 6.50 -12.63
CA GLY A 516 35.71 5.38 -12.06
C GLY A 516 36.65 4.25 -11.61
N LEU A 517 37.60 3.85 -12.47
CA LEU A 517 38.59 2.83 -12.12
C LEU A 517 39.51 3.26 -10.98
N LEU A 518 39.86 4.55 -10.88
CA LEU A 518 40.60 5.09 -9.72
C LEU A 518 39.77 4.99 -8.42
N CYS A 519 38.48 5.26 -8.47
CA CYS A 519 37.59 5.15 -7.31
C CYS A 519 37.45 3.70 -6.82
N LEU A 520 37.47 2.74 -7.73
CA LEU A 520 37.39 1.31 -7.40
C LEU A 520 38.62 0.78 -6.64
N ARG A 521 39.72 1.54 -6.55
CA ARG A 521 40.87 1.19 -5.69
C ARG A 521 40.52 1.08 -4.21
N ALA A 522 39.46 1.75 -3.77
CA ALA A 522 39.07 1.77 -2.36
C ALA A 522 38.56 0.42 -1.84
N GLY A 523 38.31 -0.56 -2.70
CA GLY A 523 37.81 -1.88 -2.34
C GLY A 523 38.66 -3.01 -2.93
N ASP A 524 38.75 -4.10 -2.20
CA ASP A 524 39.49 -5.32 -2.57
C ASP A 524 38.60 -6.27 -3.41
N ASP A 525 37.71 -5.71 -4.26
CA ASP A 525 36.73 -6.49 -5.01
C ASP A 525 37.25 -6.82 -6.42
N ARG A 526 37.26 -8.12 -6.74
CA ARG A 526 37.57 -8.62 -8.09
C ARG A 526 36.74 -7.96 -9.20
N ALA A 527 35.53 -7.46 -8.87
CA ALA A 527 34.71 -6.74 -9.86
C ALA A 527 35.38 -5.48 -10.40
N GLY A 528 36.20 -4.80 -9.57
CA GLY A 528 37.00 -3.67 -10.03
C GLY A 528 38.11 -4.06 -10.98
N ASP A 529 38.74 -5.22 -10.82
CA ASP A 529 39.75 -5.74 -11.75
C ASP A 529 39.12 -6.12 -13.08
N TRP A 530 37.93 -6.75 -13.04
CA TRP A 530 37.13 -7.01 -14.24
C TRP A 530 36.63 -5.73 -14.93
N ALA A 531 36.38 -4.66 -14.20
CA ALA A 531 36.04 -3.36 -14.79
C ALA A 531 37.23 -2.78 -15.59
N GLN A 532 38.48 -2.90 -15.10
CA GLN A 532 39.66 -2.52 -15.88
C GLN A 532 39.91 -3.47 -17.03
N PHE A 533 39.65 -4.75 -16.89
CA PHE A 533 39.71 -5.70 -18.02
C PHE A 533 38.73 -5.28 -19.12
N ALA A 534 37.47 -4.97 -18.77
CA ALA A 534 36.47 -4.47 -19.72
C ALA A 534 36.94 -3.19 -20.41
N TRP A 535 37.53 -2.25 -19.66
CA TRP A 535 38.14 -1.04 -20.21
C TRP A 535 39.17 -1.33 -21.32
N TRP A 536 40.09 -2.29 -21.08
CA TRP A 536 41.10 -2.67 -22.07
C TRP A 536 40.55 -3.49 -23.23
N MET A 537 39.37 -4.10 -23.10
CA MET A 537 38.69 -4.78 -24.22
C MET A 537 37.90 -3.79 -25.11
N VAL A 538 37.33 -2.74 -24.52
CA VAL A 538 36.51 -1.75 -25.22
C VAL A 538 37.36 -0.95 -26.22
N TRP A 539 38.53 -0.45 -25.83
CA TRP A 539 39.33 0.42 -26.69
C TRP A 539 39.78 -0.24 -28.00
N PRO A 540 40.35 -1.43 -28.01
CA PRO A 540 40.67 -2.10 -29.28
C PRO A 540 39.44 -2.36 -30.14
N SER A 541 38.28 -2.73 -29.51
CA SER A 541 37.05 -2.95 -30.26
C SER A 541 36.62 -1.69 -31.01
N VAL A 542 36.57 -0.55 -30.31
CA VAL A 542 36.16 0.75 -30.88
C VAL A 542 37.15 1.23 -31.95
N LEU A 543 38.45 1.13 -31.66
CA LEU A 543 39.49 1.53 -32.62
C LEU A 543 39.50 0.63 -33.84
N SER A 544 39.16 -0.64 -33.72
CA SER A 544 38.99 -1.55 -34.85
C SER A 544 37.84 -1.14 -35.76
N LEU A 545 36.70 -0.76 -35.20
CA LEU A 545 35.57 -0.24 -35.97
C LEU A 545 35.90 1.07 -36.66
N PHE A 546 36.60 1.97 -35.97
CA PHE A 546 37.07 3.22 -36.56
C PHE A 546 38.10 2.99 -37.70
N ALA A 547 39.03 2.04 -37.53
CA ALA A 547 40.03 1.69 -38.54
C ALA A 547 39.39 1.06 -39.79
N LEU A 548 38.33 0.25 -39.62
CA LEU A 548 37.56 -0.28 -40.75
C LEU A 548 36.92 0.84 -41.56
N TRP A 549 36.22 1.77 -40.90
CA TRP A 549 35.62 2.94 -41.55
C TRP A 549 36.70 3.79 -42.26
N GLY A 550 37.83 4.07 -41.58
CA GLY A 550 38.91 4.88 -42.15
C GLY A 550 39.56 4.24 -43.38
N ALA A 551 39.65 2.92 -43.43
CA ALA A 551 40.15 2.21 -44.62
C ALA A 551 39.16 2.29 -45.80
N ASP A 552 37.86 2.21 -45.52
CA ASP A 552 36.80 2.33 -46.52
C ASP A 552 36.73 3.76 -47.08
N GLU A 553 36.72 4.77 -46.21
CA GLU A 553 36.69 6.20 -46.56
C GLU A 553 37.92 6.60 -47.39
N ALA A 554 39.10 6.02 -47.09
CA ALA A 554 40.32 6.23 -47.85
C ALA A 554 40.37 5.44 -49.18
N GLY A 555 39.32 4.68 -49.52
CA GLY A 555 39.26 3.85 -50.73
C GLY A 555 40.33 2.75 -50.77
N LEU A 556 40.78 2.27 -49.62
CA LEU A 556 41.81 1.23 -49.52
C LEU A 556 41.21 -0.16 -49.80
N ALA A 557 42.01 -1.03 -50.42
CA ALA A 557 41.57 -2.39 -50.68
C ALA A 557 41.33 -3.20 -49.40
N ALA A 558 40.52 -4.26 -49.49
CA ALA A 558 40.08 -5.07 -48.35
C ALA A 558 41.24 -5.60 -47.47
N GLY A 559 42.42 -5.84 -48.02
CA GLY A 559 43.57 -6.26 -47.19
C GLY A 559 44.03 -5.21 -46.19
N TRP A 560 43.91 -3.92 -46.52
CA TRP A 560 44.17 -2.83 -45.58
C TRP A 560 43.13 -2.76 -44.47
N ALA A 561 41.84 -2.85 -44.84
CA ALA A 561 40.76 -2.80 -43.89
C ALA A 561 40.85 -3.94 -42.85
N ILE A 562 41.10 -5.16 -43.32
CA ILE A 562 41.26 -6.34 -42.48
C ILE A 562 42.50 -6.24 -41.59
N ALA A 563 43.62 -5.72 -42.09
CA ALA A 563 44.82 -5.48 -41.29
C ALA A 563 44.59 -4.38 -40.26
N ALA A 564 44.04 -3.24 -40.68
CA ALA A 564 43.76 -2.12 -39.79
C ALA A 564 42.82 -2.51 -38.60
N MET A 565 41.84 -3.39 -38.81
CA MET A 565 40.97 -3.92 -37.77
C MET A 565 41.73 -4.68 -36.68
N ALA A 566 42.78 -5.44 -37.03
CA ALA A 566 43.52 -6.23 -36.03
C ALA A 566 44.63 -5.44 -35.34
N LEU A 567 45.06 -4.31 -35.92
CA LEU A 567 46.17 -3.51 -35.40
C LEU A 567 46.00 -3.06 -33.93
N PRO A 568 44.82 -2.55 -33.45
CA PRO A 568 44.65 -2.19 -32.07
C PRO A 568 44.76 -3.38 -31.09
N TRP A 569 44.30 -4.55 -31.49
CA TRP A 569 44.44 -5.80 -30.75
C TRP A 569 45.88 -6.28 -30.69
N TRP A 570 46.61 -6.20 -31.81
CA TRP A 570 48.04 -6.51 -31.86
C TRP A 570 48.84 -5.57 -30.95
N LEU A 571 48.55 -4.26 -30.99
CA LEU A 571 49.17 -3.29 -30.08
C LEU A 571 48.92 -3.63 -28.61
N LEU A 572 47.68 -4.00 -28.25
CA LEU A 572 47.36 -4.43 -26.89
C LEU A 572 48.12 -5.69 -26.50
N ALA A 573 48.27 -6.67 -27.41
CA ALA A 573 49.07 -7.87 -27.18
C ALA A 573 50.52 -7.52 -26.89
N VAL A 574 51.14 -6.71 -27.73
CA VAL A 574 52.55 -6.26 -27.58
C VAL A 574 52.75 -5.50 -26.27
N VAL A 575 51.88 -4.55 -25.94
CA VAL A 575 51.95 -3.79 -24.68
C VAL A 575 51.75 -4.73 -23.47
N SER A 576 50.85 -5.70 -23.56
CA SER A 576 50.61 -6.67 -22.47
C SER A 576 51.84 -7.55 -22.18
N MET A 577 52.64 -7.83 -23.19
CA MET A 577 53.88 -8.62 -23.04
C MET A 577 55.06 -7.79 -22.57
N ARG A 578 55.29 -6.62 -23.21
CA ARG A 578 56.52 -5.83 -23.05
C ARG A 578 56.42 -4.71 -22.02
N ALA A 579 55.21 -4.16 -21.84
CA ALA A 579 55.00 -2.96 -21.01
C ALA A 579 53.78 -3.12 -20.07
N TRP A 580 53.64 -4.28 -19.43
CA TRP A 580 52.56 -4.59 -18.53
C TRP A 580 52.29 -3.49 -17.47
N PRO A 581 53.31 -2.81 -16.89
CA PRO A 581 53.06 -1.73 -15.91
C PRO A 581 52.16 -0.60 -16.44
N LEU A 582 52.13 -0.35 -17.76
CA LEU A 582 51.23 0.65 -18.36
C LEU A 582 49.78 0.22 -18.30
N LEU A 583 49.49 -1.07 -18.42
CA LEU A 583 48.15 -1.63 -18.37
C LEU A 583 47.60 -1.75 -16.93
N ARG A 584 48.47 -1.72 -15.92
CA ARG A 584 48.09 -1.67 -14.52
C ARG A 584 47.37 -0.37 -14.13
N VAL A 585 47.72 0.73 -14.79
CA VAL A 585 47.08 2.03 -14.53
C VAL A 585 45.68 2.00 -15.15
N PRO A 586 44.64 2.49 -14.42
CA PRO A 586 44.70 3.22 -13.16
C PRO A 586 44.58 2.37 -11.88
N ARG A 587 44.26 1.08 -11.92
CA ARG A 587 43.93 0.30 -10.69
C ARG A 587 45.17 -0.13 -9.87
N GLY A 588 46.30 -0.39 -10.50
CA GLY A 588 47.54 -0.80 -9.84
C GLY A 588 47.72 -2.32 -9.76
N GLU A 589 48.42 -2.81 -8.72
CA GLU A 589 48.84 -4.22 -8.55
C GLU A 589 47.68 -5.24 -8.50
N GLY A 590 46.50 -4.85 -8.07
CA GLY A 590 45.31 -5.73 -8.05
C GLY A 590 44.96 -6.28 -9.44
N PHE A 591 45.32 -5.54 -10.51
CA PHE A 591 45.04 -5.96 -11.88
C PHE A 591 45.97 -7.09 -12.39
N ASP A 592 47.08 -7.39 -11.67
CA ASP A 592 48.03 -8.44 -12.08
C ASP A 592 47.38 -9.83 -12.14
N ALA A 593 46.34 -10.07 -11.33
CA ALA A 593 45.58 -11.31 -11.36
C ALA A 593 44.88 -11.56 -12.71
N LEU A 594 44.60 -10.50 -13.48
CA LEU A 594 43.94 -10.59 -14.77
C LEU A 594 44.92 -10.49 -15.97
N ARG A 595 46.22 -10.50 -15.74
CA ARG A 595 47.23 -10.50 -16.82
C ARG A 595 47.07 -11.67 -17.79
N THR A 596 47.00 -12.89 -17.24
CA THR A 596 46.82 -14.10 -18.06
C THR A 596 45.48 -14.12 -18.79
N PRO A 597 44.33 -13.83 -18.13
CA PRO A 597 43.04 -13.68 -18.84
C PRO A 597 43.08 -12.64 -19.95
N LEU A 598 43.67 -11.47 -19.74
CA LEU A 598 43.77 -10.41 -20.75
C LEU A 598 44.57 -10.88 -21.97
N GLN A 599 45.75 -11.46 -21.74
CA GLN A 599 46.62 -12.00 -22.80
C GLN A 599 45.90 -13.15 -23.53
N ALA A 600 45.33 -14.11 -22.79
CA ALA A 600 44.64 -15.24 -23.41
C ALA A 600 43.46 -14.79 -24.30
N THR A 601 42.65 -13.82 -23.84
CA THR A 601 41.55 -13.29 -24.66
C THR A 601 42.07 -12.56 -25.89
N THR A 602 43.08 -11.70 -25.72
CA THR A 602 43.68 -10.94 -26.84
C THR A 602 44.29 -11.86 -27.87
N PHE A 603 45.08 -12.87 -27.46
CA PHE A 603 45.66 -13.85 -28.35
C PHE A 603 44.64 -14.77 -29.00
N ALA A 604 43.60 -15.17 -28.30
CA ALA A 604 42.49 -15.94 -28.87
C ALA A 604 41.78 -15.18 -29.99
N LEU A 605 41.50 -13.88 -29.79
CA LEU A 605 40.91 -13.02 -30.83
C LEU A 605 41.84 -12.84 -32.03
N LEU A 606 43.13 -12.58 -31.80
CA LEU A 606 44.11 -12.47 -32.87
C LEU A 606 44.31 -13.79 -33.62
N SER A 607 44.33 -14.93 -32.91
CA SER A 607 44.43 -16.25 -33.54
C SER A 607 43.20 -16.56 -34.40
N LEU A 608 42.02 -16.22 -33.91
CA LEU A 608 40.77 -16.36 -34.67
C LEU A 608 40.82 -15.48 -35.93
N TRP A 609 41.19 -14.20 -35.77
CA TRP A 609 41.38 -13.28 -36.88
C TRP A 609 42.40 -13.86 -37.89
N TRP A 610 43.53 -14.36 -37.42
CA TRP A 610 44.59 -14.95 -38.25
C TRP A 610 44.07 -16.14 -39.09
N VAL A 611 43.35 -17.07 -38.45
CA VAL A 611 42.77 -18.24 -39.13
C VAL A 611 41.73 -17.81 -40.19
N VAL A 612 40.84 -16.89 -39.84
CA VAL A 612 39.78 -16.43 -40.75
C VAL A 612 40.37 -15.70 -41.95
N THR A 613 41.41 -14.93 -41.74
CA THR A 613 42.05 -14.13 -42.83
C THR A 613 42.93 -14.93 -43.76
N GLN A 614 43.24 -16.22 -43.46
CA GLN A 614 43.90 -17.11 -44.42
C GLN A 614 43.08 -17.33 -45.72
N PHE A 615 41.78 -17.14 -45.63
CA PHE A 615 40.86 -17.28 -46.77
C PHE A 615 40.53 -15.93 -47.44
N ALA A 616 41.13 -14.84 -46.96
CA ALA A 616 40.90 -13.51 -47.49
C ALA A 616 41.89 -13.18 -48.62
N ALA A 617 41.39 -12.55 -49.67
CA ALA A 617 42.26 -12.02 -50.72
C ALA A 617 43.07 -10.84 -50.17
N GLY A 618 44.42 -10.92 -50.19
CA GLY A 618 45.29 -9.87 -49.66
C GLY A 618 45.42 -8.67 -50.61
N ALA A 619 44.30 -8.14 -51.11
CA ALA A 619 44.29 -6.99 -52.02
C ALA A 619 44.96 -5.77 -51.36
N ALA A 620 45.94 -5.16 -52.04
CA ALA A 620 46.84 -4.14 -51.49
C ALA A 620 46.68 -2.75 -52.13
N ALA A 621 45.77 -2.55 -53.09
CA ALA A 621 45.57 -1.22 -53.68
C ALA A 621 45.41 -0.11 -52.66
N PRO A 622 46.02 1.08 -52.82
CA PRO A 622 46.72 1.58 -54.02
C PRO A 622 48.17 1.06 -54.25
N LEU A 623 48.72 0.30 -53.30
CA LEU A 623 50.03 -0.30 -53.47
C LEU A 623 49.98 -1.53 -54.41
N PRO A 624 51.06 -1.83 -55.17
CA PRO A 624 51.12 -3.07 -55.93
C PRO A 624 51.09 -4.28 -54.97
N TRP A 625 50.36 -5.32 -55.37
CA TRP A 625 50.33 -6.55 -54.58
C TRP A 625 51.68 -7.27 -54.69
N ILE A 626 52.38 -7.43 -53.59
CA ILE A 626 53.67 -8.15 -53.51
C ILE A 626 53.49 -9.24 -52.44
N PRO A 627 53.74 -10.52 -52.75
CA PRO A 627 53.68 -11.59 -51.76
C PRO A 627 54.55 -11.25 -50.54
N VAL A 628 54.07 -11.58 -49.34
CA VAL A 628 54.68 -11.31 -48.01
C VAL A 628 54.73 -9.83 -47.61
N LEU A 629 54.73 -8.90 -48.56
CA LEU A 629 54.88 -7.46 -48.33
C LEU A 629 53.55 -6.71 -48.45
N ASN A 630 52.44 -7.41 -48.64
CA ASN A 630 51.12 -6.78 -48.57
C ASN A 630 50.69 -6.54 -47.11
N PRO A 631 49.82 -5.56 -46.83
CA PRO A 631 49.43 -5.15 -45.44
C PRO A 631 48.89 -6.29 -44.62
N LEU A 632 48.08 -7.16 -45.19
CA LEU A 632 47.47 -8.30 -44.52
C LEU A 632 48.49 -9.32 -44.05
N GLU A 633 49.38 -9.77 -44.99
CA GLU A 633 50.40 -10.77 -44.69
C GLU A 633 51.48 -10.23 -43.74
N LEU A 634 51.81 -8.93 -43.82
CA LEU A 634 52.72 -8.29 -42.87
C LEU A 634 52.19 -8.35 -41.47
N LEU A 635 50.88 -8.08 -41.26
CA LEU A 635 50.28 -8.17 -39.93
C LEU A 635 50.11 -9.64 -39.50
N GLN A 636 49.74 -10.54 -40.39
CA GLN A 636 49.69 -11.98 -40.11
C GLN A 636 51.05 -12.52 -39.64
N ALA A 637 52.17 -12.02 -40.23
CA ALA A 637 53.52 -12.38 -39.79
C ALA A 637 53.93 -11.73 -38.46
N ALA A 638 53.31 -10.59 -38.11
CA ALA A 638 53.59 -9.89 -36.86
C ALA A 638 52.78 -10.45 -35.67
N VAL A 639 51.66 -11.14 -35.92
CA VAL A 639 50.81 -11.81 -34.92
C VAL A 639 51.37 -13.16 -34.55
#